data_ef116331b269c55b096d4c17a0a5bb3c
#
_entry.id   ef116331b269c55b096d4c17a0a5bb3c
#
_cell.length_a   1.000
_cell.length_b   1.000
_cell.length_c   1.000
_cell.angle_alpha   90.00
_cell.angle_beta   90.00
_cell.angle_gamma   90.00
#
_symmetry.space_group_name_H-M   'P 1'
#
loop_
_entity.id
_entity.type
_entity.pdbx_description
1 polymer ?
#
loop_
_entity_poly.entity_id
_entity_poly.type
_entity_poly.pdbx_seq_one_letter_code
_entity_poly.pdbx_strand_id
1 'polypeptide(L)'
;MKQPSTRNSSVPCKLLALVFMALFSLSVVAEESDRHGTDANLFGHVLNKRTGEHLSHVSVSILGTMIRTSTDATGHYMIKDLPLGKHTVEVRITGYRTERKTITAVENKTEELNFEITQDEIALDEVVVSANRNLALRRNAPTLVNVLDTKTFDRTHSMCLAQGLNFQPGVRTEDNCQNCGFSQVRINGLDGHYSQILIDSRPVFSALQGVYGLEQIPANMIDRVEIVRGGGSALFGSSAIGGTINIITKEPTVNFAELAHTLMSIGGKGAFENNTTMNGSVITDNNKAGFYVYGQSRQRNGYDRDGDGYTELPKLINRTVGFSSFIRLTDYSKFTLQYHGLNEFRRGGNHLDIPAHEANIAEQLDHHINGGGLTYDAFTPDEHNHFTSYVSFQTVSRKSYYGGTGDGSAESVADALKAYSITRDLNLVGGAQYVHTFDRLLFLPADFTAGAEFNYDGLKDKSLGYHTLLDQRVRIGSFFFQNEWKNDQWGILLGGRLDKHNLIHHLIFSPRINFRYNPAKDVNIRLTYAGGFRAPQAFDEDLHTTLAGGERIKTRLAKGLKEEKSNSISLSADLYHTFGSVQTNLLVEAFYTHLSDVFALRKLSDKDEHGNGILERYNANAANVFGFNIEGKAAFTSWFQLQAGVTLQKSRYRNAIEWDEEAPKEQRMMRTPNTYGYFTAHFTPVRGFSASLSGNYTGSMLVGHAKGSGVSAPVAVNTPAFFTLNAKLAYDFKLYNQIKLQVNCGIQNLTDAFQRDLDKGWNRDANYIYGPSMPRSWFIGAKISL
;
A
#
# COMPACT_ATOMS: atom_id res chain seq x y z
N MET A 1 16.25 44.19 5.53
CA MET A 1 16.89 43.12 6.34
C MET A 1 17.32 41.98 5.43
N LYS A 2 18.55 41.47 5.58
CA LYS A 2 19.22 40.59 4.64
C LYS A 2 18.48 39.23 4.44
N GLN A 3 18.24 38.84 3.21
CA GLN A 3 17.82 37.51 2.81
C GLN A 3 18.84 36.47 3.32
N PRO A 4 18.40 35.36 3.93
CA PRO A 4 19.31 34.25 4.19
C PRO A 4 19.54 33.48 2.89
N SER A 5 20.82 33.34 2.55
CA SER A 5 21.32 32.58 1.41
C SER A 5 20.78 31.16 1.40
N THR A 6 20.23 30.73 0.27
CA THR A 6 19.92 29.35 -0.05
C THR A 6 21.21 28.51 0.00
N ARG A 7 21.45 27.81 1.10
CA ARG A 7 22.42 26.72 1.13
C ARG A 7 21.81 25.55 0.35
N ASN A 8 22.27 25.40 -0.87
CA ASN A 8 22.05 24.22 -1.69
C ASN A 8 22.45 22.97 -0.88
N SER A 9 21.48 22.18 -0.47
CA SER A 9 21.72 20.84 0.08
C SER A 9 22.05 19.86 -1.07
N SER A 10 23.28 19.96 -1.60
CA SER A 10 23.81 19.07 -2.63
C SER A 10 24.31 17.71 -2.06
N VAL A 11 23.99 17.41 -0.79
CA VAL A 11 24.43 16.19 -0.10
C VAL A 11 23.84 14.89 -0.71
N PRO A 12 22.55 14.80 -1.10
CA PRO A 12 22.03 13.55 -1.63
C PRO A 12 22.61 13.17 -3.01
N CYS A 13 22.89 14.12 -3.89
CA CYS A 13 23.51 13.84 -5.19
C CYS A 13 24.97 13.38 -5.09
N LYS A 14 25.73 13.91 -4.14
CA LYS A 14 27.12 13.51 -3.92
C LYS A 14 27.21 12.12 -3.24
N LEU A 15 26.26 11.79 -2.36
CA LEU A 15 26.18 10.46 -1.74
C LEU A 15 25.78 9.39 -2.78
N LEU A 16 24.84 9.73 -3.66
CA LEU A 16 24.42 8.84 -4.76
C LEU A 16 25.57 8.59 -5.76
N ALA A 17 26.33 9.62 -6.10
CA ALA A 17 27.51 9.48 -6.96
C ALA A 17 28.64 8.67 -6.29
N LEU A 18 28.84 8.81 -4.98
CA LEU A 18 29.81 8.02 -4.21
C LEU A 18 29.38 6.56 -4.07
N VAL A 19 28.08 6.29 -3.85
CA VAL A 19 27.53 4.92 -3.84
C VAL A 19 27.61 4.29 -5.24
N PHE A 20 27.35 5.06 -6.30
CA PHE A 20 27.52 4.60 -7.68
C PHE A 20 28.99 4.29 -8.02
N MET A 21 29.94 5.14 -7.60
CA MET A 21 31.38 4.89 -7.74
C MET A 21 31.86 3.71 -6.88
N ALA A 22 31.36 3.56 -5.66
CA ALA A 22 31.70 2.45 -4.78
C ALA A 22 31.16 1.11 -5.30
N LEU A 23 29.97 1.10 -5.91
CA LEU A 23 29.39 -0.09 -6.55
C LEU A 23 30.13 -0.45 -7.86
N PHE A 24 30.60 0.54 -8.62
CA PHE A 24 31.45 0.29 -9.79
C PHE A 24 32.85 -0.22 -9.41
N SER A 25 33.38 0.21 -8.25
CA SER A 25 34.66 -0.32 -7.76
C SER A 25 34.56 -1.71 -7.12
N LEU A 26 33.36 -2.07 -6.60
CA LEU A 26 33.09 -3.43 -6.10
C LEU A 26 32.99 -4.48 -7.22
N SER A 27 32.59 -4.07 -8.43
CA SER A 27 32.66 -4.97 -9.60
C SER A 27 34.07 -5.29 -10.08
N VAL A 28 35.06 -4.53 -9.63
CA VAL A 28 36.49 -4.76 -9.98
C VAL A 28 37.24 -5.59 -8.91
N VAL A 29 36.68 -5.74 -7.70
CA VAL A 29 37.32 -6.48 -6.59
C VAL A 29 36.73 -7.89 -6.39
N ALA A 30 35.74 -8.29 -7.23
CA ALA A 30 35.26 -9.68 -7.26
C ALA A 30 36.20 -10.59 -8.10
N GLU A 31 37.51 -10.40 -7.97
CA GLU A 31 38.51 -11.26 -8.54
C GLU A 31 38.80 -12.40 -7.56
N GLU A 32 38.53 -13.62 -8.02
CA GLU A 32 39.13 -14.90 -7.63
C GLU A 32 39.42 -15.15 -6.13
N SER A 33 38.39 -15.59 -5.41
CA SER A 33 38.63 -16.66 -4.45
C SER A 33 38.40 -18.00 -5.18
N ASP A 34 39.42 -18.77 -5.38
CA ASP A 34 39.41 -20.15 -5.86
C ASP A 34 38.47 -21.03 -4.99
N ARG A 35 37.17 -20.97 -5.25
CA ARG A 35 36.24 -22.06 -5.00
C ARG A 35 35.87 -22.56 -6.39
N HIS A 36 36.38 -23.73 -6.76
CA HIS A 36 35.89 -24.46 -7.91
C HIS A 36 34.37 -24.49 -7.82
N GLY A 37 33.68 -23.81 -8.71
CA GLY A 37 32.23 -23.93 -8.88
C GLY A 37 31.90 -25.40 -9.11
N THR A 38 30.64 -25.78 -8.87
CA THR A 38 30.20 -27.15 -9.20
C THR A 38 30.24 -27.41 -10.70
N ASP A 39 30.30 -26.33 -11.51
CA ASP A 39 30.12 -26.32 -12.97
C ASP A 39 28.86 -27.11 -13.43
N ALA A 40 27.94 -27.28 -12.49
CA ALA A 40 26.61 -27.83 -12.75
C ALA A 40 25.72 -26.68 -13.21
N ASN A 41 25.38 -26.62 -14.49
CA ASN A 41 24.63 -25.51 -15.06
C ASN A 41 23.26 -25.96 -15.58
N LEU A 42 22.29 -25.04 -15.56
CA LEU A 42 20.96 -25.23 -16.08
C LEU A 42 20.63 -24.11 -17.07
N PHE A 43 20.18 -24.46 -18.25
CA PHE A 43 19.66 -23.50 -19.23
C PHE A 43 18.36 -24.00 -19.85
N GLY A 44 17.64 -23.12 -20.49
CA GLY A 44 16.41 -23.50 -21.19
C GLY A 44 15.61 -22.29 -21.63
N HIS A 45 14.39 -22.54 -22.07
CA HIS A 45 13.45 -21.52 -22.49
C HIS A 45 12.05 -21.76 -21.88
N VAL A 46 11.26 -20.72 -21.82
CA VAL A 46 9.88 -20.79 -21.33
C VAL A 46 8.93 -20.33 -22.44
N LEU A 47 7.97 -21.19 -22.79
CA LEU A 47 7.01 -20.99 -23.86
C LEU A 47 5.59 -20.86 -23.34
N ASN A 48 4.79 -20.06 -24.01
CA ASN A 48 3.33 -20.15 -23.91
C ASN A 48 2.86 -21.46 -24.55
N LYS A 49 2.29 -22.37 -23.76
CA LYS A 49 1.85 -23.71 -24.21
C LYS A 49 0.86 -23.66 -25.37
N ARG A 50 0.05 -22.60 -25.50
CA ARG A 50 -0.97 -22.48 -26.55
C ARG A 50 -0.43 -21.88 -27.85
N THR A 51 0.43 -20.87 -27.74
CA THR A 51 0.90 -20.10 -28.92
C THR A 51 2.30 -20.50 -29.36
N GLY A 52 3.08 -21.23 -28.55
CA GLY A 52 4.49 -21.54 -28.78
C GLY A 52 5.41 -20.30 -28.71
N GLU A 53 4.88 -19.15 -28.28
CA GLU A 53 5.65 -17.91 -28.16
C GLU A 53 6.58 -17.98 -26.94
N HIS A 54 7.83 -17.55 -27.11
CA HIS A 54 8.80 -17.41 -26.03
C HIS A 54 8.39 -16.28 -25.06
N LEU A 55 8.44 -16.56 -23.77
CA LEU A 55 8.01 -15.64 -22.73
C LEU A 55 9.23 -15.01 -22.03
N SER A 56 9.36 -13.71 -22.16
CA SER A 56 10.37 -12.90 -21.47
C SER A 56 9.95 -12.56 -20.04
N HIS A 57 10.94 -12.30 -19.17
CA HIS A 57 10.74 -11.90 -17.77
C HIS A 57 9.99 -12.95 -16.92
N VAL A 58 10.05 -14.22 -17.28
CA VAL A 58 9.56 -15.31 -16.44
C VAL A 58 10.57 -15.56 -15.33
N SER A 59 10.16 -15.46 -14.09
CA SER A 59 11.00 -15.81 -12.93
C SER A 59 11.26 -17.32 -12.93
N VAL A 60 12.54 -17.71 -12.83
CA VAL A 60 13.00 -19.09 -12.71
C VAL A 60 13.74 -19.20 -11.38
N SER A 61 13.26 -20.03 -10.47
CA SER A 61 13.83 -20.17 -9.12
C SER A 61 14.07 -21.63 -8.75
N ILE A 62 15.11 -21.87 -7.97
CA ILE A 62 15.38 -23.17 -7.35
C ILE A 62 14.76 -23.13 -5.95
N LEU A 63 13.71 -23.92 -5.73
CA LEU A 63 12.99 -23.93 -4.43
C LEU A 63 13.96 -24.35 -3.31
N GLY A 64 13.76 -23.81 -2.12
CA GLY A 64 14.62 -24.07 -0.95
C GLY A 64 15.99 -23.37 -1.02
N THR A 65 16.25 -22.56 -2.04
CA THR A 65 17.49 -21.80 -2.19
C THR A 65 17.21 -20.31 -2.44
N MET A 66 18.27 -19.50 -2.44
CA MET A 66 18.24 -18.10 -2.86
C MET A 66 18.52 -17.91 -4.36
N ILE A 67 18.64 -19.00 -5.11
CA ILE A 67 18.99 -18.97 -6.55
C ILE A 67 17.71 -18.63 -7.35
N ARG A 68 17.78 -17.50 -8.04
CA ARG A 68 16.70 -17.01 -8.91
C ARG A 68 17.30 -16.27 -10.11
N THR A 69 16.71 -16.48 -11.26
CA THR A 69 16.97 -15.71 -12.48
C THR A 69 15.63 -15.39 -13.16
N SER A 70 15.68 -14.75 -14.31
CA SER A 70 14.51 -14.57 -15.17
C SER A 70 14.89 -14.84 -16.62
N THR A 71 13.89 -15.20 -17.44
CA THR A 71 14.11 -15.29 -18.88
C THR A 71 14.40 -13.90 -19.45
N ASP A 72 15.34 -13.86 -20.39
CA ASP A 72 15.70 -12.65 -21.15
C ASP A 72 14.57 -12.22 -22.12
N ALA A 73 14.84 -11.20 -22.93
CA ALA A 73 13.89 -10.70 -23.91
C ALA A 73 13.51 -11.73 -24.99
N THR A 74 14.32 -12.77 -25.17
CA THR A 74 14.10 -13.87 -26.12
C THR A 74 13.47 -15.09 -25.46
N GLY A 75 13.18 -15.04 -24.15
CA GLY A 75 12.52 -16.10 -23.40
C GLY A 75 13.45 -17.21 -22.90
N HIS A 76 14.78 -17.01 -22.95
CA HIS A 76 15.78 -17.96 -22.50
C HIS A 76 16.29 -17.61 -21.11
N TYR A 77 16.75 -18.61 -20.36
CA TYR A 77 17.36 -18.43 -19.05
C TYR A 77 18.59 -19.31 -18.87
N MET A 78 19.46 -18.90 -17.95
CA MET A 78 20.63 -19.67 -17.51
C MET A 78 20.87 -19.49 -16.03
N ILE A 79 21.18 -20.59 -15.35
CA ILE A 79 21.64 -20.64 -13.95
C ILE A 79 22.96 -21.41 -13.96
N LYS A 80 24.00 -20.81 -13.38
CA LYS A 80 25.34 -21.40 -13.28
C LYS A 80 25.61 -21.86 -11.85
N ASP A 81 26.47 -22.86 -11.72
CA ASP A 81 27.00 -23.37 -10.45
C ASP A 81 25.91 -23.79 -9.46
N LEU A 82 24.95 -24.61 -9.92
CA LEU A 82 23.91 -25.17 -9.05
C LEU A 82 24.52 -26.04 -7.94
N PRO A 83 23.99 -26.01 -6.71
CA PRO A 83 24.30 -27.01 -5.69
C PRO A 83 24.07 -28.41 -6.24
N LEU A 84 24.93 -29.36 -5.93
CA LEU A 84 24.78 -30.74 -6.41
C LEU A 84 23.59 -31.43 -5.73
N GLY A 85 22.90 -32.29 -6.45
CA GLY A 85 21.78 -33.06 -5.93
C GLY A 85 20.43 -32.75 -6.62
N LYS A 86 19.37 -33.18 -5.98
CA LYS A 86 18.01 -33.08 -6.50
C LYS A 86 17.40 -31.72 -6.14
N HIS A 87 16.91 -30.98 -7.16
CA HIS A 87 16.30 -29.66 -7.01
C HIS A 87 14.98 -29.57 -7.73
N THR A 88 14.06 -28.78 -7.18
CA THR A 88 12.82 -28.40 -7.85
C THR A 88 12.99 -27.00 -8.45
N VAL A 89 12.88 -26.93 -9.78
CA VAL A 89 12.87 -25.66 -10.54
C VAL A 89 11.44 -25.21 -10.71
N GLU A 90 11.16 -23.98 -10.27
CA GLU A 90 9.86 -23.33 -10.41
C GLU A 90 9.95 -22.19 -11.43
N VAL A 91 9.02 -22.14 -12.38
CA VAL A 91 8.85 -21.01 -13.31
C VAL A 91 7.55 -20.29 -13.04
N ARG A 92 7.62 -18.94 -12.99
CA ARG A 92 6.48 -18.10 -12.61
C ARG A 92 6.49 -16.76 -13.36
N ILE A 93 5.34 -16.36 -13.85
CA ILE A 93 5.06 -15.03 -14.37
C ILE A 93 3.57 -14.71 -14.19
N THR A 94 3.23 -13.46 -13.88
CA THR A 94 1.84 -13.03 -13.72
C THR A 94 1.01 -13.28 -14.99
N GLY A 95 -0.14 -13.93 -14.85
CA GLY A 95 -1.03 -14.33 -15.95
C GLY A 95 -0.74 -15.70 -16.55
N TYR A 96 0.08 -16.51 -15.88
CA TYR A 96 0.35 -17.90 -16.23
C TYR A 96 0.36 -18.79 -15.00
N ARG A 97 0.03 -20.07 -15.17
CA ARG A 97 0.15 -21.08 -14.11
C ARG A 97 1.61 -21.31 -13.79
N THR A 98 1.90 -21.37 -12.49
CA THR A 98 3.23 -21.76 -12.01
C THR A 98 3.48 -23.22 -12.35
N GLU A 99 4.60 -23.50 -13.01
CA GLU A 99 5.04 -24.87 -13.34
C GLU A 99 6.30 -25.24 -12.57
N ARG A 100 6.39 -26.51 -12.20
CA ARG A 100 7.51 -27.08 -11.45
C ARG A 100 8.02 -28.33 -12.11
N LYS A 101 9.35 -28.45 -12.21
CA LYS A 101 10.04 -29.67 -12.68
C LYS A 101 11.21 -29.99 -11.76
N THR A 102 11.48 -31.25 -11.57
CA THR A 102 12.61 -31.71 -10.76
C THR A 102 13.78 -32.07 -11.66
N ILE A 103 14.98 -31.64 -11.28
CA ILE A 103 16.26 -31.98 -11.91
C ILE A 103 17.21 -32.61 -10.89
N THR A 104 18.28 -33.23 -11.38
CA THR A 104 19.41 -33.67 -10.54
C THR A 104 20.68 -33.01 -11.05
N ALA A 105 21.16 -31.99 -10.33
CA ALA A 105 22.39 -31.29 -10.66
C ALA A 105 23.60 -32.20 -10.42
N VAL A 106 24.41 -32.38 -11.44
CA VAL A 106 25.63 -33.22 -11.43
C VAL A 106 26.81 -32.35 -11.78
N GLU A 107 27.93 -32.53 -11.08
CA GLU A 107 29.18 -31.80 -11.27
C GLU A 107 29.66 -31.84 -12.72
N ASN A 108 30.15 -30.72 -13.23
CA ASN A 108 30.62 -30.52 -14.60
C ASN A 108 29.61 -30.89 -15.69
N LYS A 109 28.32 -30.76 -15.40
CA LYS A 109 27.26 -31.05 -16.35
C LYS A 109 26.34 -29.85 -16.55
N THR A 110 26.12 -29.49 -17.81
CA THR A 110 25.08 -28.52 -18.19
C THR A 110 23.81 -29.26 -18.64
N GLU A 111 22.67 -28.97 -18.02
CA GLU A 111 21.37 -29.59 -18.31
C GLU A 111 20.44 -28.60 -18.99
N GLU A 112 19.67 -29.06 -19.98
CA GLU A 112 18.62 -28.27 -20.61
C GLU A 112 17.28 -28.60 -19.99
N LEU A 113 16.53 -27.58 -19.56
CA LEU A 113 15.19 -27.75 -19.01
C LEU A 113 14.24 -26.69 -19.56
N ASN A 114 13.32 -27.12 -20.42
CA ASN A 114 12.36 -26.24 -21.05
C ASN A 114 11.00 -26.32 -20.36
N PHE A 115 10.27 -25.21 -20.34
CA PHE A 115 8.93 -25.12 -19.76
C PHE A 115 7.92 -24.65 -20.78
N GLU A 116 6.75 -25.28 -20.79
CA GLU A 116 5.56 -24.83 -21.47
C GLU A 116 4.51 -24.46 -20.45
N ILE A 117 4.27 -23.17 -20.24
CA ILE A 117 3.35 -22.70 -19.23
C ILE A 117 2.01 -22.29 -19.84
N THR A 118 0.94 -22.67 -19.12
CA THR A 118 -0.43 -22.38 -19.52
C THR A 118 -0.83 -20.99 -19.05
N GLN A 119 -1.40 -20.21 -19.95
CA GLN A 119 -1.94 -18.89 -19.62
C GLN A 119 -3.07 -19.02 -18.59
N ASP A 120 -2.94 -18.26 -17.51
CA ASP A 120 -3.92 -18.19 -16.42
C ASP A 120 -4.30 -16.72 -16.22
N GLU A 121 -5.32 -16.29 -16.95
CA GLU A 121 -5.77 -14.89 -16.97
C GLU A 121 -6.43 -14.46 -15.66
N ILE A 122 -6.79 -15.41 -14.79
CA ILE A 122 -7.48 -15.17 -13.54
C ILE A 122 -6.61 -15.38 -12.28
N ALA A 123 -5.30 -15.62 -12.48
CA ALA A 123 -4.26 -15.68 -11.43
C ALA A 123 -4.55 -16.69 -10.30
N LEU A 124 -4.90 -17.93 -10.68
CA LEU A 124 -5.18 -19.04 -9.74
C LEU A 124 -3.97 -19.41 -8.88
N ASP A 125 -2.78 -19.44 -9.49
CA ASP A 125 -1.53 -19.91 -8.89
C ASP A 125 -0.59 -18.75 -8.48
N GLU A 126 -1.15 -17.60 -8.11
CA GLU A 126 -0.37 -16.46 -7.62
C GLU A 126 0.27 -16.75 -6.25
N VAL A 127 1.52 -16.35 -6.05
CA VAL A 127 2.23 -16.55 -4.79
C VAL A 127 2.07 -15.34 -3.89
N VAL A 128 1.70 -15.59 -2.64
CA VAL A 128 1.48 -14.58 -1.61
C VAL A 128 2.31 -14.87 -0.36
N VAL A 129 2.63 -13.83 0.41
CA VAL A 129 3.37 -13.92 1.68
C VAL A 129 2.54 -13.45 2.87
N SER A 130 1.53 -12.61 2.64
CA SER A 130 0.76 -11.96 3.72
C SER A 130 -0.21 -12.90 4.45
N ALA A 131 -0.44 -14.10 3.92
CA ALA A 131 -1.35 -15.08 4.53
C ALA A 131 -0.83 -15.62 5.88
N ASN A 132 0.48 -15.93 5.95
CA ASN A 132 1.12 -16.58 7.10
C ASN A 132 2.60 -16.20 7.29
N ARG A 133 3.06 -15.10 6.66
CA ARG A 133 4.48 -14.65 6.59
C ARG A 133 5.41 -15.64 5.87
N ASN A 134 4.88 -16.62 5.16
CA ASN A 134 5.63 -17.57 4.35
C ASN A 134 5.12 -17.53 2.90
N LEU A 135 6.00 -17.84 1.94
CA LEU A 135 5.60 -17.92 0.54
C LEU A 135 4.62 -19.11 0.36
N ALA A 136 3.45 -18.84 -0.16
CA ALA A 136 2.42 -19.84 -0.43
C ALA A 136 1.67 -19.52 -1.73
N LEU A 137 1.20 -20.55 -2.43
CA LEU A 137 0.24 -20.34 -3.52
C LEU A 137 -1.07 -19.78 -2.93
N ARG A 138 -1.66 -18.76 -3.55
CA ARG A 138 -2.89 -18.12 -3.08
C ARG A 138 -4.02 -19.13 -2.81
N ARG A 139 -4.17 -20.15 -3.66
CA ARG A 139 -5.16 -21.20 -3.48
C ARG A 139 -4.92 -22.09 -2.24
N ASN A 140 -3.66 -22.24 -1.82
CA ASN A 140 -3.27 -23.03 -0.65
C ASN A 140 -3.08 -22.17 0.60
N ALA A 141 -3.18 -20.84 0.47
CA ALA A 141 -3.05 -19.92 1.60
C ALA A 141 -4.19 -20.12 2.62
N PRO A 142 -3.88 -20.14 3.93
CA PRO A 142 -4.85 -20.41 4.98
C PRO A 142 -5.89 -19.29 5.13
N THR A 143 -5.58 -18.09 4.69
CA THR A 143 -6.49 -16.94 4.68
C THR A 143 -6.61 -16.36 3.27
N LEU A 144 -7.74 -15.71 3.00
CA LEU A 144 -7.95 -15.03 1.73
C LEU A 144 -6.99 -13.83 1.59
N VAL A 145 -6.20 -13.83 0.52
CA VAL A 145 -5.36 -12.71 0.11
C VAL A 145 -5.81 -12.23 -1.26
N ASN A 146 -6.17 -10.97 -1.35
CA ASN A 146 -6.38 -10.31 -2.63
C ASN A 146 -5.08 -9.70 -3.11
N VAL A 147 -4.83 -9.80 -4.41
CA VAL A 147 -3.61 -9.27 -5.02
C VAL A 147 -3.97 -8.22 -6.04
N LEU A 148 -3.35 -7.06 -5.90
CA LEU A 148 -3.39 -5.95 -6.85
C LEU A 148 -2.03 -5.92 -7.57
N ASP A 149 -2.03 -6.32 -8.84
CA ASP A 149 -0.83 -6.44 -9.65
C ASP A 149 -0.47 -5.14 -10.40
N THR A 150 0.74 -5.09 -10.95
CA THR A 150 1.22 -3.95 -11.75
C THR A 150 0.39 -3.72 -13.02
N LYS A 151 -0.23 -4.77 -13.59
CA LYS A 151 -1.10 -4.65 -14.77
C LYS A 151 -2.35 -3.85 -14.44
N THR A 152 -2.90 -4.02 -13.24
CA THR A 152 -4.06 -3.23 -12.78
C THR A 152 -3.71 -1.75 -12.64
N PHE A 153 -2.53 -1.41 -12.08
CA PHE A 153 -2.06 -0.02 -12.03
C PHE A 153 -1.93 0.60 -13.43
N ASP A 154 -1.35 -0.15 -14.37
CA ASP A 154 -1.20 0.33 -15.76
C ASP A 154 -2.55 0.50 -16.46
N ARG A 155 -3.45 -0.51 -16.38
CA ARG A 155 -4.77 -0.50 -17.04
C ARG A 155 -5.68 0.61 -16.54
N THR A 156 -5.63 0.92 -15.24
CA THR A 156 -6.43 1.97 -14.59
C THR A 156 -5.76 3.33 -14.58
N HIS A 157 -4.54 3.44 -15.14
CA HIS A 157 -3.71 4.64 -15.09
C HIS A 157 -3.49 5.17 -13.67
N SER A 158 -3.25 4.27 -12.72
CA SER A 158 -2.98 4.62 -11.32
C SER A 158 -1.51 4.94 -11.12
N MET A 159 -1.19 6.17 -10.69
CA MET A 159 0.17 6.68 -10.53
C MET A 159 0.77 6.39 -9.15
N CYS A 160 -0.09 6.09 -8.16
CA CYS A 160 0.29 5.82 -6.77
C CYS A 160 -0.60 4.73 -6.16
N LEU A 161 -0.20 4.23 -4.99
CA LEU A 161 -0.92 3.18 -4.27
C LEU A 161 -2.39 3.53 -4.02
N ALA A 162 -2.68 4.75 -3.53
CA ALA A 162 -4.04 5.18 -3.22
C ALA A 162 -5.03 4.99 -4.37
N GLN A 163 -4.62 5.33 -5.59
CA GLN A 163 -5.48 5.19 -6.77
C GLN A 163 -5.74 3.73 -7.14
N GLY A 164 -4.71 2.86 -7.06
CA GLY A 164 -4.84 1.43 -7.38
C GLY A 164 -5.74 0.67 -6.40
N LEU A 165 -5.74 1.03 -5.13
CA LEU A 165 -6.52 0.35 -4.08
C LEU A 165 -8.03 0.39 -4.33
N ASN A 166 -8.55 1.38 -5.06
CA ASN A 166 -9.98 1.48 -5.41
C ASN A 166 -10.48 0.35 -6.34
N PHE A 167 -9.57 -0.46 -6.88
CA PHE A 167 -9.89 -1.59 -7.76
C PHE A 167 -9.75 -2.93 -7.03
N GLN A 168 -10.10 -2.96 -5.74
CA GLN A 168 -10.13 -4.17 -4.91
C GLN A 168 -11.44 -4.24 -4.11
N PRO A 169 -12.06 -5.45 -4.00
CA PRO A 169 -13.28 -5.59 -3.23
C PRO A 169 -13.03 -5.32 -1.74
N GLY A 170 -13.96 -4.67 -1.08
CA GLY A 170 -13.85 -4.31 0.34
C GLY A 170 -12.90 -3.15 0.63
N VAL A 171 -12.29 -2.54 -0.38
CA VAL A 171 -11.33 -1.44 -0.21
C VAL A 171 -11.83 -0.18 -0.92
N ARG A 172 -11.70 0.96 -0.28
CA ARG A 172 -12.03 2.26 -0.85
C ARG A 172 -11.06 3.32 -0.31
N THR A 173 -10.55 4.16 -1.19
CA THR A 173 -9.84 5.38 -0.80
C THR A 173 -10.77 6.58 -0.94
N GLU A 174 -10.65 7.53 -0.05
CA GLU A 174 -11.41 8.78 -0.07
C GLU A 174 -10.53 9.95 0.33
N ASP A 175 -10.84 11.13 -0.19
CA ASP A 175 -10.23 12.38 0.24
C ASP A 175 -11.06 12.96 1.39
N ASN A 176 -10.39 13.33 2.48
CA ASN A 176 -11.00 13.80 3.70
C ASN A 176 -10.75 15.29 3.98
N CYS A 177 -10.05 15.99 3.06
CA CYS A 177 -9.75 17.40 3.21
C CYS A 177 -9.59 18.06 1.84
N GLN A 178 -10.33 19.11 1.58
CA GLN A 178 -10.26 19.90 0.33
C GLN A 178 -8.91 20.59 0.19
N ASN A 179 -8.38 21.18 1.26
CA ASN A 179 -7.22 22.04 1.19
C ASN A 179 -5.91 21.28 1.10
N CYS A 180 -5.70 20.18 1.87
CA CYS A 180 -4.45 19.43 1.88
C CYS A 180 -4.49 18.17 1.00
N GLY A 181 -5.70 17.71 0.57
CA GLY A 181 -5.86 16.50 -0.21
C GLY A 181 -5.44 15.25 0.57
N PHE A 182 -5.79 15.18 1.84
CA PHE A 182 -5.57 14.00 2.66
C PHE A 182 -6.42 12.85 2.17
N SER A 183 -5.78 11.74 1.81
CA SER A 183 -6.45 10.52 1.35
C SER A 183 -6.33 9.41 2.38
N GLN A 184 -7.45 8.75 2.67
CA GLN A 184 -7.54 7.65 3.62
C GLN A 184 -8.02 6.37 2.93
N VAL A 185 -7.49 5.21 3.34
CA VAL A 185 -8.02 3.91 2.92
C VAL A 185 -9.01 3.38 3.94
N ARG A 186 -10.13 2.84 3.47
CA ARG A 186 -11.11 2.12 4.28
C ARG A 186 -11.18 0.67 3.84
N ILE A 187 -11.12 -0.25 4.80
CA ILE A 187 -11.27 -1.68 4.55
C ILE A 187 -12.56 -2.17 5.22
N ASN A 188 -13.49 -2.71 4.43
CA ASN A 188 -14.79 -3.19 4.93
C ASN A 188 -15.51 -2.13 5.78
N GLY A 189 -15.41 -0.84 5.40
CA GLY A 189 -16.03 0.28 6.08
C GLY A 189 -15.38 0.74 7.38
N LEU A 190 -14.28 0.15 7.79
CA LEU A 190 -13.46 0.62 8.90
C LEU A 190 -12.48 1.69 8.43
N ASP A 191 -12.27 2.71 9.25
CA ASP A 191 -11.38 3.84 8.97
C ASP A 191 -9.93 3.41 8.77
N GLY A 192 -9.11 4.29 8.16
CA GLY A 192 -7.73 4.01 7.84
C GLY A 192 -6.87 3.63 9.04
N HIS A 193 -7.13 4.21 10.20
CA HIS A 193 -6.43 3.89 11.43
C HIS A 193 -6.63 2.45 11.95
N TYR A 194 -7.60 1.71 11.37
CA TYR A 194 -7.78 0.27 11.58
C TYR A 194 -7.06 -0.59 10.54
N SER A 195 -6.34 0.03 9.59
CA SER A 195 -5.64 -0.64 8.51
C SER A 195 -4.13 -0.55 8.71
N GLN A 196 -3.44 -1.70 8.73
CA GLN A 196 -1.98 -1.75 8.83
C GLN A 196 -1.37 -1.75 7.43
N ILE A 197 -0.54 -0.73 7.14
CA ILE A 197 0.22 -0.64 5.89
C ILE A 197 1.63 -1.16 6.14
N LEU A 198 2.07 -2.06 5.27
CA LEU A 198 3.37 -2.71 5.34
C LEU A 198 4.15 -2.50 4.04
N ILE A 199 5.47 -2.44 4.14
CA ILE A 199 6.39 -2.61 3.01
C ILE A 199 7.20 -3.87 3.28
N ASP A 200 7.12 -4.84 2.36
CA ASP A 200 7.77 -6.15 2.45
C ASP A 200 7.53 -6.84 3.81
N SER A 201 6.25 -6.86 4.23
CA SER A 201 5.77 -7.44 5.49
C SER A 201 6.25 -6.75 6.77
N ARG A 202 6.71 -5.49 6.70
CA ARG A 202 7.22 -4.71 7.84
C ARG A 202 6.38 -3.47 8.08
N PRO A 203 5.96 -3.20 9.32
CA PRO A 203 5.17 -2.03 9.67
C PRO A 203 6.07 -0.79 9.74
N VAL A 204 6.48 -0.25 8.60
CA VAL A 204 7.31 0.97 8.51
C VAL A 204 6.50 2.27 8.46
N PHE A 205 5.17 2.17 8.45
CA PHE A 205 4.31 3.36 8.49
C PHE A 205 4.05 3.79 9.92
N SER A 206 4.52 4.97 10.28
CA SER A 206 4.18 5.65 11.51
C SER A 206 2.76 6.23 11.48
N ALA A 207 2.26 6.67 12.63
CA ALA A 207 1.00 7.39 12.73
C ALA A 207 0.97 8.64 11.82
N LEU A 208 2.10 9.35 11.69
CA LEU A 208 2.21 10.52 10.82
C LEU A 208 2.11 10.17 9.33
N GLN A 209 2.71 9.07 8.92
CA GLN A 209 2.72 8.66 7.53
C GLN A 209 1.44 7.93 7.10
N GLY A 210 0.70 7.34 8.04
CA GLY A 210 -0.63 6.80 7.77
C GLY A 210 -1.56 7.80 7.11
N VAL A 211 -1.33 9.08 7.36
CA VAL A 211 -2.12 10.19 6.82
C VAL A 211 -1.89 10.45 5.32
N TYR A 212 -0.64 10.60 4.87
CA TYR A 212 -0.34 10.98 3.48
C TYR A 212 0.37 9.88 2.69
N GLY A 213 0.83 8.83 3.36
CA GLY A 213 1.73 7.83 2.81
C GLY A 213 1.20 7.07 1.60
N LEU A 214 -0.10 6.89 1.49
CA LEU A 214 -0.71 6.15 0.37
C LEU A 214 -0.50 6.83 -0.99
N GLU A 215 -0.56 8.16 -1.05
CA GLU A 215 -0.28 8.91 -2.27
C GLU A 215 1.23 9.06 -2.55
N GLN A 216 2.05 8.92 -1.51
CA GLN A 216 3.50 9.07 -1.57
C GLN A 216 4.20 7.81 -2.12
N ILE A 217 3.53 6.65 -2.14
CA ILE A 217 4.08 5.41 -2.67
C ILE A 217 3.84 5.35 -4.18
N PRO A 218 4.91 5.46 -4.99
CA PRO A 218 4.78 5.45 -6.44
C PRO A 218 4.50 4.04 -6.97
N ALA A 219 3.64 3.92 -7.98
CA ALA A 219 3.27 2.64 -8.58
C ALA A 219 4.48 1.88 -9.17
N ASN A 220 5.52 2.58 -9.60
CA ASN A 220 6.70 1.97 -10.23
C ASN A 220 7.62 1.21 -9.25
N MET A 221 7.56 1.46 -7.93
CA MET A 221 8.29 0.64 -6.96
C MET A 221 7.59 -0.68 -6.63
N ILE A 222 6.30 -0.79 -6.94
CA ILE A 222 5.44 -1.89 -6.54
C ILE A 222 5.60 -3.07 -7.50
N ASP A 223 5.85 -4.26 -6.98
CA ASP A 223 5.68 -5.53 -7.70
C ASP A 223 4.21 -5.98 -7.64
N ARG A 224 3.65 -6.02 -6.45
CA ARG A 224 2.24 -6.27 -6.17
C ARG A 224 1.84 -5.74 -4.80
N VAL A 225 0.55 -5.59 -4.57
CA VAL A 225 -0.01 -5.28 -3.25
C VAL A 225 -0.87 -6.44 -2.79
N GLU A 226 -0.55 -6.98 -1.63
CA GLU A 226 -1.31 -8.08 -1.02
C GLU A 226 -2.23 -7.50 0.06
N ILE A 227 -3.52 -7.78 -0.04
CA ILE A 227 -4.54 -7.25 0.87
C ILE A 227 -5.20 -8.41 1.60
N VAL A 228 -5.04 -8.41 2.93
CA VAL A 228 -5.74 -9.31 3.84
C VAL A 228 -6.80 -8.51 4.57
N ARG A 229 -8.06 -8.86 4.43
CA ARG A 229 -9.18 -8.21 5.11
C ARG A 229 -9.49 -8.91 6.43
N GLY A 230 -10.04 -8.14 7.39
CA GLY A 230 -10.29 -8.62 8.74
C GLY A 230 -9.02 -8.63 9.61
N GLY A 231 -9.11 -9.17 10.80
CA GLY A 231 -8.03 -9.08 11.80
C GLY A 231 -6.70 -9.67 11.36
N GLY A 232 -5.70 -8.81 11.20
CA GLY A 232 -4.30 -9.17 10.89
C GLY A 232 -3.34 -9.03 12.07
N SER A 233 -3.83 -8.59 13.23
CA SER A 233 -2.98 -8.25 14.39
C SER A 233 -2.16 -9.43 14.91
N ALA A 234 -2.63 -10.64 14.78
CA ALA A 234 -1.88 -11.83 15.18
C ALA A 234 -0.55 -12.02 14.40
N LEU A 235 -0.41 -11.42 13.22
CA LEU A 235 0.84 -11.45 12.47
C LEU A 235 1.56 -10.11 12.47
N PHE A 236 0.81 -9.02 12.31
CA PHE A 236 1.36 -7.70 11.98
C PHE A 236 1.21 -6.68 13.11
N GLY A 237 0.60 -7.06 14.24
CA GLY A 237 0.54 -6.26 15.46
C GLY A 237 -0.61 -5.26 15.49
N SER A 238 -0.40 -4.19 16.27
CA SER A 238 -1.38 -3.13 16.50
C SER A 238 -1.89 -2.51 15.19
N SER A 239 -3.15 -2.07 15.19
CA SER A 239 -3.85 -1.40 14.07
C SER A 239 -4.27 -2.30 12.90
N ALA A 240 -3.87 -3.57 12.83
CA ALA A 240 -4.34 -4.50 11.81
C ALA A 240 -5.73 -5.09 12.15
N ILE A 241 -6.71 -4.24 12.44
CA ILE A 241 -8.09 -4.60 12.83
C ILE A 241 -8.97 -4.78 11.59
N GLY A 242 -8.99 -3.78 10.70
CA GLY A 242 -9.76 -3.79 9.46
C GLY A 242 -9.09 -4.66 8.40
N GLY A 243 -7.77 -4.71 8.42
CA GLY A 243 -6.97 -5.49 7.49
C GLY A 243 -5.53 -5.03 7.40
N THR A 244 -4.83 -5.65 6.48
CA THR A 244 -3.42 -5.37 6.20
C THR A 244 -3.25 -5.13 4.70
N ILE A 245 -2.53 -4.08 4.34
CA ILE A 245 -2.11 -3.75 2.99
C ILE A 245 -0.60 -3.90 2.94
N ASN A 246 -0.11 -4.97 2.32
CA ASN A 246 1.31 -5.27 2.23
C ASN A 246 1.83 -4.98 0.82
N ILE A 247 2.70 -4.00 0.71
CA ILE A 247 3.33 -3.58 -0.53
C ILE A 247 4.58 -4.43 -0.70
N ILE A 248 4.58 -5.27 -1.72
CA ILE A 248 5.75 -6.04 -2.12
C ILE A 248 6.50 -5.23 -3.16
N THR A 249 7.75 -4.92 -2.85
CA THR A 249 8.62 -4.11 -3.73
C THR A 249 9.27 -4.95 -4.82
N LYS A 250 9.63 -4.32 -5.95
CA LYS A 250 10.35 -4.99 -7.03
C LYS A 250 11.75 -5.38 -6.59
N GLU A 251 12.14 -6.61 -6.91
CA GLU A 251 13.52 -7.09 -6.78
C GLU A 251 14.23 -7.09 -8.14
N PRO A 252 15.56 -6.89 -8.19
CA PRO A 252 16.34 -7.04 -9.41
C PRO A 252 16.38 -8.53 -9.82
N THR A 253 15.79 -8.87 -10.96
CA THR A 253 15.78 -10.25 -11.48
C THR A 253 16.28 -10.35 -12.91
N VAL A 254 16.38 -9.23 -13.62
CA VAL A 254 16.79 -9.13 -15.03
C VAL A 254 17.34 -7.73 -15.28
N ASN A 255 18.22 -7.61 -16.27
CA ASN A 255 18.72 -6.31 -16.74
C ASN A 255 17.62 -5.63 -17.56
N PHE A 256 17.19 -4.45 -17.13
CA PHE A 256 16.26 -3.63 -17.91
C PHE A 256 16.36 -2.15 -17.52
N ALA A 257 15.86 -1.28 -18.40
CA ALA A 257 15.69 0.13 -18.12
C ALA A 257 14.34 0.62 -18.69
N GLU A 258 13.65 1.47 -17.94
CA GLU A 258 12.37 2.06 -18.33
C GLU A 258 12.31 3.54 -17.93
N LEU A 259 11.84 4.37 -18.85
CA LEU A 259 11.52 5.78 -18.63
C LEU A 259 10.13 6.06 -19.14
N ALA A 260 9.28 6.66 -18.33
CA ALA A 260 7.93 7.04 -18.73
C ALA A 260 7.63 8.49 -18.32
N HIS A 261 6.83 9.16 -19.15
CA HIS A 261 6.31 10.49 -18.86
C HIS A 261 4.84 10.57 -19.26
N THR A 262 4.05 11.19 -18.39
CA THR A 262 2.63 11.47 -18.61
C THR A 262 2.33 12.92 -18.32
N LEU A 263 1.63 13.57 -19.24
CA LEU A 263 1.05 14.89 -19.08
C LEU A 263 -0.47 14.76 -18.98
N MET A 264 -1.08 15.34 -17.95
CA MET A 264 -2.52 15.35 -17.74
C MET A 264 -3.04 16.77 -17.66
N SER A 265 -4.10 17.08 -18.42
CA SER A 265 -4.87 18.33 -18.31
C SER A 265 -6.04 18.11 -17.36
N ILE A 266 -6.05 18.85 -16.25
CA ILE A 266 -7.03 18.71 -15.17
C ILE A 266 -8.20 19.66 -15.45
N GLY A 267 -9.41 19.12 -15.58
CA GLY A 267 -10.66 19.88 -15.74
C GLY A 267 -10.73 20.79 -16.98
N GLY A 268 -9.71 20.78 -17.85
CA GLY A 268 -9.70 21.62 -19.07
C GLY A 268 -9.59 23.13 -18.82
N LYS A 269 -9.25 23.57 -17.60
CA LYS A 269 -9.15 24.98 -17.18
C LYS A 269 -7.71 25.48 -16.96
N GLY A 270 -6.72 24.88 -17.63
CA GLY A 270 -5.32 25.32 -17.54
C GLY A 270 -4.51 24.74 -16.38
N ALA A 271 -5.08 23.85 -15.58
CA ALA A 271 -4.34 23.09 -14.60
C ALA A 271 -3.77 21.81 -15.22
N PHE A 272 -2.52 21.48 -14.89
CA PHE A 272 -1.80 20.33 -15.42
C PHE A 272 -1.17 19.50 -14.32
N GLU A 273 -1.02 18.22 -14.60
CA GLU A 273 -0.18 17.31 -13.82
C GLU A 273 0.85 16.64 -14.73
N ASN A 274 2.11 16.67 -14.32
CA ASN A 274 3.24 16.00 -14.96
C ASN A 274 3.72 14.88 -14.08
N ASN A 275 3.86 13.67 -14.62
CA ASN A 275 4.41 12.53 -13.91
C ASN A 275 5.50 11.87 -14.75
N THR A 276 6.74 11.93 -14.27
CA THR A 276 7.90 11.25 -14.88
C THR A 276 8.35 10.14 -13.96
N THR A 277 8.48 8.94 -14.47
CA THR A 277 8.99 7.77 -13.73
C THR A 277 10.18 7.15 -14.44
N MET A 278 11.13 6.63 -13.68
CA MET A 278 12.28 5.86 -14.15
C MET A 278 12.43 4.60 -13.33
N ASN A 279 12.81 3.52 -13.98
CA ASN A 279 13.16 2.24 -13.37
C ASN A 279 14.38 1.66 -14.08
N GLY A 280 15.24 1.01 -13.32
CA GLY A 280 16.35 0.26 -13.89
C GLY A 280 16.76 -0.88 -12.99
N SER A 281 17.20 -1.97 -13.59
CA SER A 281 17.67 -3.16 -12.87
C SER A 281 18.91 -3.70 -13.55
N VAL A 282 19.89 -4.06 -12.76
CA VAL A 282 21.08 -4.79 -13.18
C VAL A 282 21.31 -5.98 -12.26
N ILE A 283 21.75 -7.08 -12.84
CA ILE A 283 22.07 -8.30 -12.12
C ILE A 283 23.39 -8.86 -12.66
N THR A 284 24.20 -9.42 -11.80
CA THR A 284 25.44 -10.08 -12.21
C THR A 284 25.16 -11.39 -12.96
N ASP A 285 26.03 -11.79 -13.88
CA ASP A 285 25.86 -13.00 -14.72
C ASP A 285 25.71 -14.30 -13.89
N ASN A 286 26.31 -14.35 -12.71
CA ASN A 286 26.18 -15.47 -11.78
C ASN A 286 24.96 -15.32 -10.82
N ASN A 287 24.13 -14.30 -11.01
CA ASN A 287 22.97 -13.97 -10.17
C ASN A 287 23.30 -13.83 -8.65
N LYS A 288 24.56 -13.56 -8.29
CA LYS A 288 24.97 -13.40 -6.88
C LYS A 288 24.66 -12.03 -6.32
N ALA A 289 24.57 -11.01 -7.16
CA ALA A 289 24.22 -9.67 -6.74
C ALA A 289 23.29 -8.99 -7.75
N GLY A 290 22.40 -8.15 -7.27
CA GLY A 290 21.51 -7.38 -8.11
C GLY A 290 21.19 -6.03 -7.49
N PHE A 291 20.85 -5.06 -8.35
CA PHE A 291 20.52 -3.70 -7.99
C PHE A 291 19.34 -3.21 -8.83
N TYR A 292 18.29 -2.77 -8.17
CA TYR A 292 17.11 -2.14 -8.76
C TYR A 292 17.02 -0.71 -8.28
N VAL A 293 16.81 0.25 -9.17
CA VAL A 293 16.61 1.66 -8.85
C VAL A 293 15.29 2.14 -9.45
N TYR A 294 14.60 3.02 -8.74
CA TYR A 294 13.40 3.67 -9.23
C TYR A 294 13.36 5.14 -8.83
N GLY A 295 12.65 5.93 -9.62
CA GLY A 295 12.41 7.33 -9.34
C GLY A 295 11.08 7.80 -9.89
N GLN A 296 10.51 8.82 -9.23
CA GLN A 296 9.30 9.51 -9.68
C GLN A 296 9.44 11.01 -9.42
N SER A 297 9.01 11.83 -10.38
CA SER A 297 8.76 13.26 -10.21
C SER A 297 7.34 13.55 -10.67
N ARG A 298 6.48 13.89 -9.71
CA ARG A 298 5.06 14.20 -9.93
C ARG A 298 4.80 15.65 -9.53
N GLN A 299 4.24 16.45 -10.43
CA GLN A 299 3.96 17.85 -10.21
C GLN A 299 2.55 18.17 -10.72
N ARG A 300 1.71 18.70 -9.85
CA ARG A 300 0.32 19.05 -10.12
C ARG A 300 0.07 20.50 -9.74
N ASN A 301 -0.61 21.26 -10.61
CA ASN A 301 -1.15 22.56 -10.26
C ASN A 301 -2.33 22.41 -9.30
N GLY A 302 -2.56 23.40 -8.46
CA GLY A 302 -3.82 23.50 -7.72
C GLY A 302 -5.00 23.68 -8.67
N TYR A 303 -6.16 23.10 -8.33
CA TYR A 303 -7.36 23.21 -9.14
C TYR A 303 -8.55 23.62 -8.29
N ASP A 304 -9.18 24.72 -8.68
CA ASP A 304 -10.42 25.24 -8.16
C ASP A 304 -11.57 24.70 -9.01
N ARG A 305 -12.40 23.86 -8.42
CA ARG A 305 -13.49 23.16 -9.12
C ARG A 305 -14.69 24.05 -9.37
N ASP A 306 -15.10 24.78 -8.37
CA ASP A 306 -16.36 25.54 -8.37
C ASP A 306 -16.19 27.03 -8.69
N GLY A 307 -14.95 27.51 -8.83
CA GLY A 307 -14.60 28.84 -9.29
C GLY A 307 -14.69 29.92 -8.21
N ASP A 308 -14.60 29.56 -6.94
CA ASP A 308 -14.67 30.50 -5.80
C ASP A 308 -13.30 31.09 -5.43
N GLY A 309 -12.20 30.67 -6.11
CA GLY A 309 -10.84 31.11 -5.85
C GLY A 309 -10.09 30.23 -4.85
N TYR A 310 -10.68 29.15 -4.34
CA TYR A 310 -10.11 28.23 -3.40
C TYR A 310 -10.02 26.81 -4.01
N THR A 311 -8.95 26.11 -3.72
CA THR A 311 -8.71 24.80 -4.36
C THR A 311 -9.45 23.66 -3.67
N GLU A 312 -10.02 22.73 -4.45
CA GLU A 312 -10.50 21.41 -4.03
C GLU A 312 -9.48 20.33 -4.33
N LEU A 313 -8.52 20.60 -5.21
CA LEU A 313 -7.39 19.72 -5.48
C LEU A 313 -6.10 20.52 -5.27
N PRO A 314 -5.29 20.20 -4.24
CA PRO A 314 -4.12 21.03 -3.89
C PRO A 314 -3.01 20.93 -4.93
N LYS A 315 -2.16 21.95 -4.98
CA LYS A 315 -0.86 21.92 -5.64
C LYS A 315 0.01 20.85 -4.98
N LEU A 316 0.67 20.01 -5.80
CA LEU A 316 1.53 18.93 -5.36
C LEU A 316 2.85 18.95 -6.11
N ILE A 317 3.95 18.82 -5.40
CA ILE A 317 5.27 18.51 -5.96
C ILE A 317 5.84 17.34 -5.15
N ASN A 318 5.92 16.17 -5.77
CA ASN A 318 6.46 14.96 -5.14
C ASN A 318 7.66 14.47 -5.95
N ARG A 319 8.77 14.19 -5.26
CA ARG A 319 9.98 13.62 -5.85
C ARG A 319 10.44 12.46 -5.00
N THR A 320 10.40 11.27 -5.56
CA THR A 320 10.80 10.03 -4.90
C THR A 320 11.97 9.42 -5.64
N VAL A 321 12.92 8.89 -4.90
CA VAL A 321 13.99 8.03 -5.41
C VAL A 321 14.21 6.88 -4.42
N GLY A 322 14.46 5.69 -4.93
CA GLY A 322 14.78 4.56 -4.07
C GLY A 322 15.51 3.46 -4.82
N PHE A 323 16.02 2.52 -4.06
CA PHE A 323 16.67 1.33 -4.60
C PHE A 323 16.42 0.10 -3.73
N SER A 324 16.54 -1.06 -4.35
CA SER A 324 16.60 -2.37 -3.70
C SER A 324 17.80 -3.12 -4.26
N SER A 325 18.62 -3.70 -3.40
CA SER A 325 19.80 -4.48 -3.80
C SER A 325 19.87 -5.74 -2.99
N PHE A 326 20.44 -6.80 -3.57
CA PHE A 326 20.76 -8.00 -2.83
C PHE A 326 22.16 -8.50 -3.14
N ILE A 327 22.71 -9.22 -2.18
CA ILE A 327 23.91 -10.04 -2.34
C ILE A 327 23.67 -11.42 -1.74
N ARG A 328 23.85 -12.48 -2.52
CA ARG A 328 23.86 -13.85 -2.04
C ARG A 328 25.22 -14.17 -1.45
N LEU A 329 25.25 -14.54 -0.18
CA LEU A 329 26.48 -14.98 0.49
C LEU A 329 26.78 -16.44 0.16
N THR A 330 25.72 -17.25 0.10
CA THR A 330 25.74 -18.65 -0.30
C THR A 330 24.51 -18.92 -1.17
N ASP A 331 24.35 -20.12 -1.70
CA ASP A 331 23.15 -20.52 -2.45
C ASP A 331 21.91 -20.55 -1.58
N TYR A 332 22.09 -20.58 -0.26
CA TYR A 332 21.02 -20.67 0.74
C TYR A 332 20.83 -19.40 1.56
N SER A 333 21.64 -18.37 1.37
CA SER A 333 21.53 -17.16 2.16
C SER A 333 21.80 -15.88 1.36
N LYS A 334 21.01 -14.82 1.67
CA LYS A 334 21.18 -13.50 1.05
C LYS A 334 20.99 -12.36 2.05
N PHE A 335 21.64 -11.26 1.79
CA PHE A 335 21.28 -9.95 2.31
C PHE A 335 20.50 -9.15 1.27
N THR A 336 19.49 -8.42 1.73
CA THR A 336 18.74 -7.46 0.92
C THR A 336 18.80 -6.10 1.62
N LEU A 337 19.24 -5.07 0.89
CA LEU A 337 19.30 -3.68 1.35
C LEU A 337 18.34 -2.84 0.52
N GLN A 338 17.50 -2.07 1.19
CA GLN A 338 16.50 -1.18 0.57
C GLN A 338 16.63 0.23 1.13
N TYR A 339 16.38 1.22 0.28
CA TYR A 339 16.30 2.61 0.68
C TYR A 339 15.32 3.36 -0.22
N HIS A 340 14.61 4.31 0.37
CA HIS A 340 13.83 5.30 -0.37
C HIS A 340 13.92 6.66 0.31
N GLY A 341 13.98 7.69 -0.52
CA GLY A 341 13.91 9.09 -0.12
C GLY A 341 12.79 9.78 -0.88
N LEU A 342 12.01 10.61 -0.18
CA LEU A 342 10.89 11.34 -0.73
C LEU A 342 10.90 12.77 -0.22
N ASN A 343 10.68 13.71 -1.13
CA ASN A 343 10.42 15.12 -0.83
C ASN A 343 9.07 15.50 -1.43
N GLU A 344 8.15 15.98 -0.60
CA GLU A 344 6.82 16.38 -1.02
C GLU A 344 6.47 17.76 -0.50
N PHE A 345 5.98 18.60 -1.41
CA PHE A 345 5.36 19.89 -1.10
C PHE A 345 3.89 19.83 -1.51
N ARG A 346 2.98 20.19 -0.60
CA ARG A 346 1.54 20.35 -0.85
C ARG A 346 1.09 21.73 -0.42
N ARG A 347 0.19 22.35 -1.18
CA ARG A 347 -0.38 23.64 -0.88
C ARG A 347 -1.80 23.74 -1.43
N GLY A 348 -2.77 23.95 -0.56
CA GLY A 348 -4.15 24.22 -0.91
C GLY A 348 -4.70 25.44 -0.18
N GLY A 349 -5.93 25.78 -0.46
CA GLY A 349 -6.58 27.02 -0.09
C GLY A 349 -6.58 28.01 -1.25
N ASN A 350 -6.39 29.31 -0.95
CA ASN A 350 -6.30 30.35 -1.98
C ASN A 350 -4.90 30.97 -2.06
N HIS A 351 -4.67 31.83 -3.07
CA HIS A 351 -3.41 32.57 -3.26
C HIS A 351 -2.17 31.68 -3.09
N LEU A 352 -2.05 30.63 -3.94
CA LEU A 352 -1.01 29.59 -3.83
C LEU A 352 0.43 30.09 -4.08
N ASP A 353 0.62 31.32 -4.51
CA ASP A 353 1.86 31.97 -4.89
C ASP A 353 2.42 32.92 -3.81
N ILE A 354 1.63 33.27 -2.79
CA ILE A 354 2.08 34.08 -1.64
C ILE A 354 2.36 33.20 -0.42
N PRO A 355 3.05 33.74 0.63
CA PRO A 355 3.24 33.05 1.90
C PRO A 355 1.93 32.53 2.50
N ALA A 356 1.96 31.35 3.14
CA ALA A 356 0.75 30.70 3.63
C ALA A 356 -0.04 31.55 4.63
N HIS A 357 0.65 32.30 5.50
CA HIS A 357 0.04 33.17 6.51
C HIS A 357 -0.56 34.47 5.97
N GLU A 358 -0.37 34.76 4.68
CA GLU A 358 -0.95 35.95 4.01
C GLU A 358 -2.23 35.60 3.25
N ALA A 359 -2.50 34.29 3.01
CA ALA A 359 -3.71 33.81 2.36
C ALA A 359 -4.90 33.80 3.34
N ASN A 360 -6.14 33.88 2.80
CA ASN A 360 -7.33 33.79 3.64
C ASN A 360 -7.47 32.41 4.28
N ILE A 361 -7.17 31.34 3.51
CA ILE A 361 -7.04 29.98 4.02
C ILE A 361 -5.86 29.30 3.34
N ALA A 362 -5.07 28.60 4.11
CA ALA A 362 -3.92 27.85 3.63
C ALA A 362 -3.66 26.59 4.43
N GLU A 363 -3.50 25.48 3.72
CA GLU A 363 -2.89 24.28 4.25
C GLU A 363 -1.64 23.96 3.42
N GLN A 364 -0.49 24.02 4.06
CA GLN A 364 0.79 23.80 3.42
C GLN A 364 1.61 22.77 4.17
N LEU A 365 2.17 21.82 3.43
CA LEU A 365 3.00 20.75 3.95
C LEU A 365 4.28 20.62 3.15
N ASP A 366 5.39 20.48 3.86
CA ASP A 366 6.70 20.19 3.29
C ASP A 366 7.28 18.97 4.02
N HIS A 367 7.25 17.81 3.35
CA HIS A 367 7.68 16.52 3.88
C HIS A 367 9.05 16.13 3.34
N HIS A 368 9.93 15.70 4.23
CA HIS A 368 11.17 15.00 3.89
C HIS A 368 11.16 13.65 4.59
N ILE A 369 11.08 12.58 3.79
CA ILE A 369 10.98 11.20 4.27
C ILE A 369 12.21 10.44 3.80
N ASN A 370 12.82 9.68 4.70
CA ASN A 370 13.86 8.71 4.38
C ASN A 370 13.52 7.41 5.09
N GLY A 371 13.54 6.33 4.35
CA GLY A 371 13.28 5.00 4.89
C GLY A 371 14.15 3.95 4.23
N GLY A 372 14.26 2.81 4.88
CA GLY A 372 15.02 1.70 4.35
C GLY A 372 15.09 0.52 5.30
N GLY A 373 15.77 -0.52 4.89
CA GLY A 373 15.92 -1.70 5.70
C GLY A 373 16.97 -2.65 5.19
N LEU A 374 17.49 -3.47 6.10
CA LEU A 374 18.39 -4.58 5.85
C LEU A 374 17.69 -5.87 6.26
N THR A 375 17.70 -6.86 5.39
CA THR A 375 17.16 -8.20 5.66
C THR A 375 18.23 -9.24 5.41
N TYR A 376 18.30 -10.20 6.28
CA TYR A 376 19.04 -11.44 6.10
C TYR A 376 18.05 -12.61 6.03
N ASP A 377 18.12 -13.39 4.97
CA ASP A 377 17.34 -14.60 4.75
C ASP A 377 18.28 -15.79 4.60
N ALA A 378 17.95 -16.92 5.25
CA ALA A 378 18.73 -18.15 5.14
C ALA A 378 17.84 -19.40 5.20
N PHE A 379 18.05 -20.32 4.28
CA PHE A 379 17.52 -21.69 4.29
C PHE A 379 18.58 -22.70 4.73
N THR A 380 18.15 -23.82 5.29
CA THR A 380 19.03 -24.98 5.40
C THR A 380 18.96 -25.80 4.10
N PRO A 381 20.06 -26.52 3.73
CA PRO A 381 20.10 -27.32 2.49
C PRO A 381 19.06 -28.43 2.41
N ASP A 382 18.50 -28.87 3.54
CA ASP A 382 17.43 -29.86 3.63
C ASP A 382 16.03 -29.26 3.40
N GLU A 383 15.94 -27.94 3.12
CA GLU A 383 14.70 -27.17 2.91
C GLU A 383 13.73 -27.13 4.10
N HIS A 384 14.11 -27.71 5.25
CA HIS A 384 13.22 -27.80 6.43
C HIS A 384 13.22 -26.52 7.27
N ASN A 385 14.28 -25.70 7.18
CA ASN A 385 14.42 -24.54 8.04
C ASN A 385 14.59 -23.26 7.21
N HIS A 386 13.86 -22.22 7.59
CA HIS A 386 14.01 -20.88 7.04
C HIS A 386 14.14 -19.86 8.16
N PHE A 387 15.19 -19.09 8.16
CA PHE A 387 15.46 -18.00 9.09
C PHE A 387 15.46 -16.67 8.37
N THR A 388 14.70 -15.69 8.90
CA THR A 388 14.70 -14.31 8.43
C THR A 388 14.96 -13.39 9.60
N SER A 389 15.89 -12.43 9.45
CA SER A 389 16.05 -11.31 10.38
C SER A 389 16.08 -9.99 9.62
N TYR A 390 15.59 -8.91 10.25
CA TYR A 390 15.52 -7.61 9.60
C TYR A 390 15.59 -6.46 10.59
N VAL A 391 16.07 -5.34 10.07
CA VAL A 391 15.95 -4.01 10.69
C VAL A 391 15.45 -3.06 9.62
N SER A 392 14.44 -2.27 9.94
CA SER A 392 13.87 -1.25 9.04
C SER A 392 13.71 0.05 9.82
N PHE A 393 13.92 1.16 9.14
CA PHE A 393 13.74 2.49 9.72
C PHE A 393 12.98 3.40 8.76
N GLN A 394 12.34 4.40 9.34
CA GLN A 394 11.80 5.52 8.60
C GLN A 394 11.87 6.79 9.43
N THR A 395 12.28 7.87 8.81
CA THR A 395 12.30 9.21 9.39
C THR A 395 11.40 10.13 8.58
N VAL A 396 10.60 10.94 9.26
CA VAL A 396 9.80 11.99 8.65
C VAL A 396 10.15 13.33 9.30
N SER A 397 10.48 14.31 8.49
CA SER A 397 10.57 15.70 8.90
C SER A 397 9.53 16.49 8.13
N ARG A 398 8.56 17.08 8.84
CA ARG A 398 7.47 17.84 8.25
C ARG A 398 7.47 19.26 8.78
N LYS A 399 7.37 20.23 7.88
CA LYS A 399 6.92 21.58 8.19
C LYS A 399 5.48 21.71 7.73
N SER A 400 4.60 22.18 8.59
CA SER A 400 3.19 22.33 8.29
C SER A 400 2.69 23.72 8.64
N TYR A 401 1.71 24.15 7.89
CA TYR A 401 0.93 25.34 8.14
C TYR A 401 -0.55 24.99 7.94
N TYR A 402 -1.38 25.30 8.95
CA TYR A 402 -2.83 25.12 8.91
C TYR A 402 -3.46 26.39 9.48
N GLY A 403 -3.96 27.27 8.62
CA GLY A 403 -4.54 28.54 9.05
C GLY A 403 -4.82 29.49 7.90
N GLY A 404 -4.83 30.76 8.20
CA GLY A 404 -5.07 31.84 7.24
C GLY A 404 -5.53 33.12 7.93
N THR A 405 -5.60 34.21 7.16
CA THR A 405 -6.07 35.51 7.65
C THR A 405 -7.60 35.57 7.81
N GLY A 406 -8.30 34.52 7.43
CA GLY A 406 -9.76 34.40 7.56
C GLY A 406 -10.51 35.59 6.94
N ASP A 407 -11.25 36.30 7.78
CA ASP A 407 -11.98 37.52 7.42
C ASP A 407 -11.12 38.77 7.29
N GLY A 408 -9.80 38.66 7.53
CA GLY A 408 -8.85 39.78 7.49
C GLY A 408 -8.86 40.65 8.74
N SER A 409 -9.55 40.28 9.81
CA SER A 409 -9.51 40.98 11.09
C SER A 409 -8.11 40.99 11.69
N ALA A 410 -7.80 41.98 12.51
CA ALA A 410 -6.47 42.09 13.14
C ALA A 410 -6.14 40.87 14.01
N GLU A 411 -7.15 40.23 14.61
CA GLU A 411 -7.01 39.02 15.40
C GLU A 411 -6.68 37.83 14.50
N SER A 412 -7.46 37.60 13.42
CA SER A 412 -7.22 36.53 12.47
C SER A 412 -5.83 36.65 11.81
N VAL A 413 -5.40 37.83 11.45
CA VAL A 413 -4.05 38.11 10.89
C VAL A 413 -2.95 37.79 11.92
N ALA A 414 -3.16 38.14 13.19
CA ALA A 414 -2.19 37.83 14.24
C ALA A 414 -2.11 36.31 14.50
N ASP A 415 -3.24 35.60 14.43
CA ASP A 415 -3.31 34.16 14.61
C ASP A 415 -2.73 33.39 13.41
N ALA A 416 -2.87 33.90 12.21
CA ALA A 416 -2.28 33.32 11.01
C ALA A 416 -0.75 33.12 11.15
N LEU A 417 -0.05 34.07 11.79
CA LEU A 417 1.40 33.95 12.04
C LEU A 417 1.77 32.84 13.02
N LYS A 418 0.84 32.40 13.87
CA LYS A 418 1.07 31.36 14.89
C LYS A 418 0.95 29.94 14.36
N ALA A 419 0.32 29.73 13.19
CA ALA A 419 -0.13 28.45 12.69
C ALA A 419 0.95 27.53 12.10
N TYR A 420 2.23 27.88 12.24
CA TYR A 420 3.36 27.05 11.78
C TYR A 420 3.72 25.96 12.78
N SER A 421 3.92 24.75 12.29
CA SER A 421 4.37 23.61 13.09
C SER A 421 5.53 22.87 12.45
N ILE A 422 6.34 22.20 13.27
CA ILE A 422 7.43 21.32 12.85
C ILE A 422 7.22 19.98 13.52
N THR A 423 7.08 18.94 12.70
CA THR A 423 6.96 17.56 13.17
C THR A 423 8.21 16.78 12.80
N ARG A 424 8.69 15.96 13.72
CA ARG A 424 9.75 14.95 13.47
C ARG A 424 9.26 13.61 13.98
N ASP A 425 9.47 12.61 13.16
CA ASP A 425 9.05 11.25 13.46
C ASP A 425 10.17 10.27 13.11
N LEU A 426 10.37 9.27 13.97
CA LEU A 426 11.29 8.15 13.77
C LEU A 426 10.56 6.86 14.08
N ASN A 427 10.37 6.04 13.06
CA ASN A 427 9.94 4.66 13.21
C ASN A 427 11.14 3.72 13.01
N LEU A 428 11.28 2.74 13.92
CA LEU A 428 12.32 1.72 13.87
C LEU A 428 11.70 0.37 14.19
N VAL A 429 11.88 -0.60 13.31
CA VAL A 429 11.38 -1.97 13.47
C VAL A 429 12.53 -2.95 13.30
N GLY A 430 12.68 -3.85 14.25
CA GLY A 430 13.64 -4.96 14.17
C GLY A 430 12.98 -6.26 14.55
N GLY A 431 13.30 -7.34 13.86
CA GLY A 431 12.69 -8.63 14.15
C GLY A 431 13.48 -9.80 13.59
N ALA A 432 13.11 -10.99 14.09
CA ALA A 432 13.58 -12.25 13.58
C ALA A 432 12.44 -13.27 13.57
N GLN A 433 12.45 -14.13 12.56
CA GLN A 433 11.47 -15.19 12.35
C GLN A 433 12.20 -16.47 11.99
N TYR A 434 11.71 -17.57 12.53
CA TYR A 434 12.14 -18.91 12.20
C TYR A 434 10.95 -19.76 11.77
N VAL A 435 11.10 -20.50 10.69
CA VAL A 435 10.12 -21.44 10.16
C VAL A 435 10.75 -22.82 10.11
N HIS A 436 10.03 -23.82 10.64
CA HIS A 436 10.41 -25.23 10.51
C HIS A 436 9.28 -26.01 9.83
N THR A 437 9.63 -26.69 8.74
CA THR A 437 8.72 -27.54 7.99
C THR A 437 8.88 -28.99 8.45
N PHE A 438 7.81 -29.55 9.02
CA PHE A 438 7.73 -30.96 9.40
C PHE A 438 7.12 -31.78 8.25
N ASP A 439 7.76 -32.88 7.87
CA ASP A 439 7.15 -33.85 6.96
C ASP A 439 5.81 -34.36 7.50
N ARG A 440 5.73 -34.50 8.83
CA ARG A 440 4.51 -34.82 9.54
C ARG A 440 4.61 -34.37 11.01
N LEU A 441 3.65 -33.56 11.44
CA LEU A 441 3.45 -33.20 12.84
C LEU A 441 2.04 -33.63 13.24
N LEU A 442 1.92 -34.59 14.18
CA LEU A 442 0.67 -35.24 14.58
C LEU A 442 0.02 -35.98 13.42
N PHE A 443 -0.78 -35.34 12.57
CA PHE A 443 -1.64 -35.96 11.57
C PHE A 443 -1.37 -35.56 10.13
N LEU A 444 -0.73 -34.39 9.88
CA LEU A 444 -0.42 -33.85 8.55
C LEU A 444 0.99 -33.24 8.50
N PRO A 445 1.54 -32.97 7.30
CA PRO A 445 2.67 -32.06 7.14
C PRO A 445 2.34 -30.71 7.76
N ALA A 446 3.33 -30.04 8.33
CA ALA A 446 3.09 -28.81 9.04
C ALA A 446 4.25 -27.82 8.94
N ASP A 447 3.92 -26.53 8.87
CA ASP A 447 4.89 -25.45 9.03
C ASP A 447 4.68 -24.77 10.39
N PHE A 448 5.69 -24.86 11.24
CA PHE A 448 5.75 -24.09 12.48
C PHE A 448 6.52 -22.79 12.25
N THR A 449 5.92 -21.67 12.60
CA THR A 449 6.55 -20.35 12.53
C THR A 449 6.57 -19.73 13.91
N ALA A 450 7.70 -19.22 14.34
CA ALA A 450 7.84 -18.39 15.55
C ALA A 450 8.76 -17.19 15.28
N GLY A 451 8.50 -16.10 15.97
CA GLY A 451 9.32 -14.90 15.80
C GLY A 451 9.12 -13.89 16.90
N ALA A 452 10.08 -12.97 16.96
CA ALA A 452 10.05 -11.82 17.86
C ALA A 452 10.27 -10.53 17.07
N GLU A 453 9.63 -9.45 17.52
CA GLU A 453 9.67 -8.15 16.86
C GLU A 453 9.70 -7.04 17.91
N PHE A 454 10.46 -6.01 17.64
CA PHE A 454 10.47 -4.77 18.41
C PHE A 454 10.14 -3.61 17.49
N ASN A 455 9.17 -2.79 17.89
CA ASN A 455 8.77 -1.58 17.17
C ASN A 455 8.95 -0.36 18.10
N TYR A 456 9.59 0.67 17.59
CA TYR A 456 9.73 1.98 18.18
C TYR A 456 9.15 3.04 17.23
N ASP A 457 8.24 3.89 17.75
CA ASP A 457 7.71 5.04 17.02
C ASP A 457 7.82 6.27 17.96
N GLY A 458 8.59 7.26 17.52
CA GLY A 458 8.89 8.46 18.29
C GLY A 458 8.55 9.72 17.52
N LEU A 459 7.39 10.33 17.85
CA LEU A 459 6.87 11.50 17.20
C LEU A 459 6.97 12.72 18.11
N LYS A 460 7.51 13.81 17.55
CA LYS A 460 7.50 15.14 18.19
C LYS A 460 6.87 16.15 17.25
N ASP A 461 5.76 16.74 17.67
CA ASP A 461 5.12 17.86 16.97
C ASP A 461 5.22 19.12 17.80
N LYS A 462 5.77 20.19 17.23
CA LYS A 462 6.00 21.46 17.89
C LYS A 462 5.37 22.59 17.10
N SER A 463 4.41 23.28 17.72
CA SER A 463 3.84 24.51 17.21
C SER A 463 4.29 25.69 18.07
N LEU A 464 5.13 26.53 17.48
CA LEU A 464 5.80 27.63 18.20
C LEU A 464 4.83 28.74 18.61
N GLY A 465 3.95 29.16 17.72
CA GLY A 465 3.03 30.26 17.94
C GLY A 465 1.92 29.93 18.93
N TYR A 466 1.56 28.68 19.09
CA TYR A 466 0.56 28.21 20.05
C TYR A 466 1.18 27.57 21.30
N HIS A 467 2.50 27.57 21.40
CA HIS A 467 3.25 27.02 22.54
C HIS A 467 2.89 25.57 22.89
N THR A 468 2.56 24.76 21.88
CA THR A 468 2.23 23.34 22.08
C THR A 468 3.37 22.44 21.67
N LEU A 469 3.60 21.41 22.48
CA LEU A 469 4.54 20.32 22.21
C LEU A 469 3.82 19.00 22.46
N LEU A 470 3.77 18.15 21.44
CA LEU A 470 3.41 16.76 21.58
C LEU A 470 4.68 15.92 21.44
N ASP A 471 5.01 15.12 22.44
CA ASP A 471 6.11 14.13 22.44
C ASP A 471 5.48 12.76 22.73
N GLN A 472 5.26 11.96 21.67
CA GLN A 472 4.67 10.64 21.74
C GLN A 472 5.74 9.60 21.47
N ARG A 473 5.87 8.60 22.34
CA ARG A 473 6.82 7.51 22.20
C ARG A 473 6.13 6.19 22.42
N VAL A 474 6.03 5.40 21.36
CA VAL A 474 5.48 4.06 21.37
C VAL A 474 6.62 3.06 21.31
N ARG A 475 6.55 2.03 22.16
CA ARG A 475 7.45 0.89 22.19
C ARG A 475 6.64 -0.38 22.33
N ILE A 476 6.81 -1.30 21.37
CA ILE A 476 6.08 -2.56 21.40
C ILE A 476 7.11 -3.68 21.26
N GLY A 477 7.18 -4.53 22.26
CA GLY A 477 7.89 -5.81 22.19
C GLY A 477 6.89 -6.92 21.91
N SER A 478 7.15 -7.77 20.96
CA SER A 478 6.20 -8.75 20.46
C SER A 478 6.82 -10.12 20.30
N PHE A 479 6.03 -11.16 20.60
CA PHE A 479 6.34 -12.54 20.26
C PHE A 479 5.14 -13.14 19.54
N PHE A 480 5.35 -13.78 18.40
CA PHE A 480 4.31 -14.45 17.64
C PHE A 480 4.70 -15.87 17.33
N PHE A 481 3.68 -16.74 17.23
CA PHE A 481 3.84 -18.13 16.87
C PHE A 481 2.61 -18.63 16.14
N GLN A 482 2.79 -19.57 15.24
CA GLN A 482 1.71 -20.27 14.56
C GLN A 482 2.18 -21.63 14.07
N ASN A 483 1.24 -22.55 13.93
CA ASN A 483 1.44 -23.82 13.25
C ASN A 483 0.33 -24.03 12.21
N GLU A 484 0.73 -24.36 10.99
CA GLU A 484 -0.17 -24.64 9.89
C GLU A 484 -0.01 -26.10 9.47
N TRP A 485 -1.01 -26.93 9.75
CA TRP A 485 -1.15 -28.26 9.20
C TRP A 485 -1.81 -28.18 7.84
N LYS A 486 -1.23 -28.77 6.81
CA LYS A 486 -1.74 -28.61 5.46
C LYS A 486 -1.47 -29.80 4.54
N ASN A 487 -2.39 -30.00 3.61
CA ASN A 487 -2.24 -30.77 2.39
C ASN A 487 -3.03 -30.07 1.26
N ASP A 488 -3.18 -30.71 0.10
CA ASP A 488 -3.91 -30.11 -1.02
C ASP A 488 -5.38 -29.81 -0.70
N GLN A 489 -6.02 -30.64 0.14
CA GLN A 489 -7.44 -30.55 0.46
C GLN A 489 -7.73 -29.75 1.73
N TRP A 490 -6.91 -29.89 2.79
CA TRP A 490 -7.13 -29.29 4.10
C TRP A 490 -6.01 -28.37 4.52
N GLY A 491 -6.35 -27.33 5.22
CA GLY A 491 -5.41 -26.47 5.93
C GLY A 491 -6.01 -26.01 7.25
N ILE A 492 -5.28 -26.19 8.34
CA ILE A 492 -5.65 -25.73 9.68
C ILE A 492 -4.48 -24.92 10.23
N LEU A 493 -4.72 -23.64 10.51
CA LEU A 493 -3.72 -22.78 11.14
C LEU A 493 -4.22 -22.35 12.52
N LEU A 494 -3.39 -22.57 13.51
CA LEU A 494 -3.56 -22.06 14.88
C LEU A 494 -2.36 -21.20 15.23
N GLY A 495 -2.60 -19.99 15.73
CA GLY A 495 -1.52 -19.09 16.10
C GLY A 495 -1.98 -17.94 16.98
N GLY A 496 -1.04 -17.15 17.38
CA GLY A 496 -1.28 -15.96 18.16
C GLY A 496 -0.04 -15.09 18.32
N ARG A 497 -0.27 -13.88 18.81
CA ARG A 497 0.76 -12.90 19.12
C ARG A 497 0.56 -12.35 20.52
N LEU A 498 1.64 -12.18 21.21
CA LEU A 498 1.73 -11.53 22.52
C LEU A 498 2.45 -10.19 22.33
N ASP A 499 1.80 -9.10 22.67
CA ASP A 499 2.35 -7.76 22.57
C ASP A 499 2.47 -7.13 23.97
N LYS A 500 3.62 -6.51 24.24
CA LYS A 500 3.83 -5.60 25.38
C LYS A 500 4.01 -4.20 24.85
N HIS A 501 2.96 -3.39 25.03
CA HIS A 501 2.94 -1.97 24.67
C HIS A 501 3.31 -1.13 25.89
N ASN A 502 4.11 -0.05 25.73
CA ASN A 502 4.54 0.78 26.87
C ASN A 502 3.40 1.58 27.53
N LEU A 503 2.31 1.87 26.82
CA LEU A 503 1.14 2.59 27.34
C LEU A 503 0.08 1.65 27.95
N ILE A 504 0.27 0.33 27.89
CA ILE A 504 -0.68 -0.68 28.37
C ILE A 504 0.00 -1.54 29.42
N HIS A 505 -0.64 -1.68 30.60
CA HIS A 505 -0.04 -2.36 31.76
C HIS A 505 0.06 -3.87 31.60
N HIS A 506 -0.89 -4.52 30.91
CA HIS A 506 -0.94 -5.97 30.71
C HIS A 506 -0.37 -6.39 29.34
N LEU A 507 -0.16 -7.69 29.16
CA LEU A 507 0.15 -8.30 27.89
C LEU A 507 -1.13 -8.44 27.08
N ILE A 508 -1.05 -8.13 25.79
CA ILE A 508 -2.16 -8.24 24.87
C ILE A 508 -1.96 -9.51 24.05
N PHE A 509 -2.97 -10.38 24.03
CA PHE A 509 -2.98 -11.59 23.22
C PHE A 509 -3.94 -11.44 22.04
N SER A 510 -3.43 -11.63 20.82
CA SER A 510 -4.18 -11.63 19.58
C SER A 510 -4.20 -13.04 18.99
N PRO A 511 -5.30 -13.80 19.16
CA PRO A 511 -5.43 -15.15 18.62
C PRO A 511 -5.76 -15.14 17.14
N ARG A 512 -5.43 -16.27 16.46
CA ARG A 512 -5.76 -16.51 15.06
C ARG A 512 -6.06 -17.99 14.82
N ILE A 513 -7.17 -18.25 14.13
CA ILE A 513 -7.61 -19.58 13.73
C ILE A 513 -8.07 -19.50 12.27
N ASN A 514 -7.49 -20.32 11.41
CA ASN A 514 -7.90 -20.42 10.02
C ASN A 514 -8.16 -21.88 9.68
N PHE A 515 -9.22 -22.10 8.93
CA PHE A 515 -9.59 -23.37 8.36
C PHE A 515 -9.78 -23.22 6.86
N ARG A 516 -9.08 -24.02 6.06
CA ARG A 516 -9.21 -24.10 4.62
C ARG A 516 -9.67 -25.49 4.22
N TYR A 517 -10.62 -25.54 3.28
CA TYR A 517 -11.11 -26.76 2.67
C TYR A 517 -11.23 -26.61 1.17
N ASN A 518 -10.53 -27.44 0.44
CA ASN A 518 -10.54 -27.51 -1.02
C ASN A 518 -11.20 -28.83 -1.45
N PRO A 519 -12.55 -28.91 -1.57
CA PRO A 519 -13.24 -30.10 -2.01
C PRO A 519 -12.87 -30.53 -3.44
N ALA A 520 -12.45 -29.59 -4.26
CA ALA A 520 -11.94 -29.77 -5.61
C ALA A 520 -10.81 -28.78 -5.89
N LYS A 521 -10.04 -28.99 -6.95
CA LYS A 521 -8.94 -28.10 -7.34
C LYS A 521 -9.39 -26.66 -7.64
N ASP A 522 -10.63 -26.51 -8.06
CA ASP A 522 -11.21 -25.23 -8.50
C ASP A 522 -12.15 -24.62 -7.43
N VAL A 523 -12.18 -25.16 -6.21
CA VAL A 523 -13.04 -24.69 -5.12
C VAL A 523 -12.23 -24.53 -3.84
N ASN A 524 -12.15 -23.31 -3.32
CA ASN A 524 -11.49 -23.03 -2.04
C ASN A 524 -12.48 -22.38 -1.07
N ILE A 525 -12.69 -22.99 0.06
CA ILE A 525 -13.52 -22.47 1.14
C ILE A 525 -12.61 -22.17 2.33
N ARG A 526 -12.75 -20.99 2.92
CA ARG A 526 -11.94 -20.57 4.07
C ARG A 526 -12.81 -19.95 5.14
N LEU A 527 -12.56 -20.36 6.37
CA LEU A 527 -13.11 -19.75 7.58
C LEU A 527 -11.95 -19.19 8.40
N THR A 528 -12.03 -17.90 8.72
CA THR A 528 -10.99 -17.19 9.48
C THR A 528 -11.61 -16.54 10.71
N TYR A 529 -10.96 -16.74 11.86
CA TYR A 529 -11.18 -15.95 13.06
C TYR A 529 -9.87 -15.29 13.47
N ALA A 530 -9.93 -13.99 13.80
CA ALA A 530 -8.77 -13.26 14.30
C ALA A 530 -9.17 -12.20 15.32
N GLY A 531 -8.43 -12.16 16.42
CA GLY A 531 -8.43 -11.05 17.38
C GLY A 531 -7.47 -9.96 16.95
N GLY A 532 -7.79 -8.70 17.29
CA GLY A 532 -6.94 -7.56 17.02
C GLY A 532 -7.06 -6.51 18.11
N PHE A 533 -6.12 -5.57 18.12
CA PHE A 533 -6.17 -4.43 19.03
C PHE A 533 -5.57 -3.17 18.40
N ARG A 534 -5.93 -2.02 18.96
CA ARG A 534 -5.30 -0.73 18.70
C ARG A 534 -4.96 -0.06 20.01
N ALA A 535 -3.73 0.37 20.15
CA ALA A 535 -3.26 1.05 21.34
C ALA A 535 -3.72 2.51 21.38
N PRO A 536 -3.92 3.12 22.57
CA PRO A 536 -4.26 4.53 22.69
C PRO A 536 -3.06 5.39 22.29
N GLN A 537 -3.27 6.30 21.34
CA GLN A 537 -2.29 7.28 20.90
C GLN A 537 -2.92 8.68 20.91
N ALA A 538 -2.17 9.68 21.36
CA ALA A 538 -2.64 11.06 21.35
C ALA A 538 -2.61 11.64 19.94
N PHE A 539 -1.54 11.33 19.20
CA PHE A 539 -1.41 11.67 17.81
C PHE A 539 -1.84 10.47 16.95
N ASP A 540 -2.84 10.68 16.17
CA ASP A 540 -3.39 9.76 15.22
C ASP A 540 -3.70 10.51 13.92
N GLU A 541 -4.52 9.96 13.04
CA GLU A 541 -4.95 10.61 11.78
C GLU A 541 -5.70 11.95 11.97
N ASP A 542 -6.04 12.31 13.21
CA ASP A 542 -6.67 13.60 13.58
C ASP A 542 -5.70 14.78 13.51
N LEU A 543 -5.03 14.92 12.38
CA LEU A 543 -3.96 15.92 12.17
C LEU A 543 -4.43 17.34 11.96
N HIS A 544 -5.71 17.53 11.69
CA HIS A 544 -6.29 18.85 11.52
C HIS A 544 -6.57 19.47 12.89
N THR A 545 -5.51 19.93 13.53
CA THR A 545 -5.57 20.55 14.85
C THR A 545 -6.04 22.01 14.83
N THR A 546 -6.32 22.53 13.63
CA THR A 546 -6.77 23.93 13.46
C THR A 546 -7.73 24.00 12.29
N LEU A 547 -8.96 24.44 12.53
CA LEU A 547 -9.83 24.95 11.48
C LEU A 547 -9.22 26.28 10.99
N ALA A 548 -9.26 26.55 9.70
CA ALA A 548 -8.82 27.84 9.18
C ALA A 548 -9.60 28.97 9.88
N GLY A 549 -8.88 29.89 10.53
CA GLY A 549 -9.51 30.92 11.35
C GLY A 549 -10.14 30.46 12.65
N GLY A 550 -9.92 29.18 13.05
CA GLY A 550 -10.52 28.57 14.23
C GLY A 550 -9.55 28.40 15.42
N GLU A 551 -10.15 28.00 16.54
CA GLU A 551 -9.48 27.70 17.79
C GLU A 551 -8.50 26.53 17.59
N ARG A 552 -7.25 26.66 18.07
CA ARG A 552 -6.34 25.53 18.13
C ARG A 552 -6.79 24.53 19.18
N ILE A 553 -6.74 23.26 18.81
CA ILE A 553 -7.19 22.16 19.64
C ILE A 553 -5.98 21.25 19.96
N LYS A 554 -5.84 20.91 21.27
CA LYS A 554 -4.85 19.97 21.75
C LYS A 554 -5.52 18.65 22.12
N THR A 555 -5.11 17.56 21.49
CA THR A 555 -5.61 16.22 21.85
C THR A 555 -4.86 15.68 23.08
N ARG A 556 -5.60 15.18 24.06
CA ARG A 556 -5.07 14.45 25.21
C ARG A 556 -5.76 13.09 25.39
N LEU A 557 -5.08 12.16 26.06
CA LEU A 557 -5.65 10.86 26.42
C LEU A 557 -6.38 10.95 27.76
N ALA A 558 -7.58 10.37 27.86
CA ALA A 558 -8.32 10.24 29.12
C ALA A 558 -7.56 9.36 30.10
N LYS A 559 -7.71 9.63 31.39
CA LYS A 559 -7.15 8.77 32.43
C LYS A 559 -7.80 7.39 32.39
N GLY A 560 -6.97 6.33 32.40
CA GLY A 560 -7.46 4.94 32.36
C GLY A 560 -7.94 4.46 31.00
N LEU A 561 -7.57 5.14 29.91
CA LEU A 561 -7.85 4.73 28.53
C LEU A 561 -7.29 3.33 28.28
N LYS A 562 -8.15 2.44 27.75
CA LYS A 562 -7.83 1.07 27.38
C LYS A 562 -7.57 0.99 25.89
N GLU A 563 -6.97 -0.11 25.46
CA GLU A 563 -6.90 -0.45 24.04
C GLU A 563 -8.28 -0.76 23.45
N GLU A 564 -8.50 -0.39 22.20
CA GLU A 564 -9.60 -0.94 21.41
C GLU A 564 -9.31 -2.39 21.09
N LYS A 565 -10.32 -3.24 21.11
CA LYS A 565 -10.22 -4.67 20.75
C LYS A 565 -11.17 -5.00 19.61
N SER A 566 -10.74 -5.93 18.78
CA SER A 566 -11.58 -6.47 17.71
C SER A 566 -11.64 -7.98 17.74
N ASN A 567 -12.80 -8.51 17.35
CA ASN A 567 -13.00 -9.90 17.00
C ASN A 567 -13.60 -9.95 15.60
N SER A 568 -12.88 -10.52 14.67
CA SER A 568 -13.27 -10.63 13.27
C SER A 568 -13.46 -12.08 12.88
N ILE A 569 -14.54 -12.36 12.15
CA ILE A 569 -14.80 -13.66 11.52
C ILE A 569 -15.11 -13.42 10.04
N SER A 570 -14.54 -14.22 9.17
CA SER A 570 -14.88 -14.23 7.75
C SER A 570 -14.99 -15.63 7.20
N LEU A 571 -15.96 -15.81 6.28
CA LEU A 571 -16.15 -17.04 5.51
C LEU A 571 -16.06 -16.65 4.03
N SER A 572 -15.16 -17.28 3.29
CA SER A 572 -15.00 -17.03 1.87
C SER A 572 -15.07 -18.31 1.04
N ALA A 573 -15.66 -18.19 -0.16
CA ALA A 573 -15.64 -19.19 -1.22
C ALA A 573 -15.03 -18.58 -2.47
N ASP A 574 -13.99 -19.22 -2.99
CA ASP A 574 -13.25 -18.81 -4.17
C ASP A 574 -13.38 -19.92 -5.22
N LEU A 575 -14.19 -19.67 -6.24
CA LEU A 575 -14.66 -20.64 -7.21
C LEU A 575 -14.04 -20.34 -8.57
N TYR A 576 -13.37 -21.30 -9.14
CA TYR A 576 -12.79 -21.23 -10.48
C TYR A 576 -13.52 -22.18 -11.41
N HIS A 577 -13.84 -21.72 -12.61
CA HIS A 577 -14.43 -22.59 -13.61
C HIS A 577 -14.06 -22.12 -15.03
N THR A 578 -13.91 -23.10 -15.93
CA THR A 578 -13.67 -22.82 -17.34
C THR A 578 -14.85 -23.32 -18.18
N PHE A 579 -15.61 -22.37 -18.75
CA PHE A 579 -16.72 -22.65 -19.65
C PHE A 579 -16.23 -22.60 -21.10
N GLY A 580 -15.89 -23.75 -21.67
CA GLY A 580 -15.26 -23.80 -22.99
C GLY A 580 -13.90 -23.07 -22.99
N SER A 581 -13.80 -21.93 -23.66
CA SER A 581 -12.58 -21.09 -23.68
C SER A 581 -12.59 -19.97 -22.65
N VAL A 582 -13.70 -19.78 -21.93
CA VAL A 582 -13.87 -18.67 -20.96
C VAL A 582 -13.40 -19.12 -19.57
N GLN A 583 -12.31 -18.54 -19.09
CA GLN A 583 -11.87 -18.74 -17.71
C GLN A 583 -12.64 -17.78 -16.79
N THR A 584 -13.17 -18.29 -15.69
CA THR A 584 -13.93 -17.49 -14.72
C THR A 584 -13.47 -17.75 -13.30
N ASN A 585 -13.55 -16.73 -12.47
CA ASN A 585 -13.42 -16.81 -11.02
C ASN A 585 -14.54 -16.02 -10.36
N LEU A 586 -15.17 -16.61 -9.38
CA LEU A 586 -16.14 -15.96 -8.50
C LEU A 586 -15.66 -16.10 -7.05
N LEU A 587 -15.38 -14.97 -6.44
CA LEU A 587 -15.08 -14.86 -5.02
C LEU A 587 -16.29 -14.27 -4.29
N VAL A 588 -16.72 -14.93 -3.24
CA VAL A 588 -17.73 -14.44 -2.30
C VAL A 588 -17.15 -14.53 -0.90
N GLU A 589 -17.19 -13.44 -0.14
CA GLU A 589 -16.75 -13.38 1.25
C GLU A 589 -17.85 -12.74 2.10
N ALA A 590 -18.26 -13.40 3.16
CA ALA A 590 -19.06 -12.83 4.25
C ALA A 590 -18.14 -12.46 5.40
N PHE A 591 -18.30 -11.28 5.98
CA PHE A 591 -17.47 -10.80 7.09
C PHE A 591 -18.30 -10.17 8.21
N TYR A 592 -17.79 -10.32 9.43
CA TYR A 592 -18.30 -9.66 10.62
C TYR A 592 -17.13 -9.26 11.52
N THR A 593 -17.11 -8.00 11.94
CA THR A 593 -16.13 -7.47 12.91
C THR A 593 -16.85 -6.76 14.04
N HIS A 594 -16.56 -7.18 15.26
CA HIS A 594 -17.00 -6.54 16.49
C HIS A 594 -15.84 -5.76 17.09
N LEU A 595 -16.05 -4.46 17.35
CA LEU A 595 -15.12 -3.58 18.04
C LEU A 595 -15.63 -3.32 19.45
N SER A 596 -14.75 -3.40 20.43
CA SER A 596 -15.00 -3.05 21.85
C SER A 596 -14.10 -1.89 22.25
N ASP A 597 -14.59 -1.05 23.17
CA ASP A 597 -13.84 0.07 23.73
C ASP A 597 -13.37 1.07 22.64
N VAL A 598 -14.20 1.31 21.62
CA VAL A 598 -13.90 2.17 20.46
C VAL A 598 -13.48 3.57 20.93
N PHE A 599 -12.42 4.11 20.36
CA PHE A 599 -12.00 5.48 20.64
C PHE A 599 -12.95 6.50 20.03
N ALA A 600 -13.30 7.50 20.85
CA ALA A 600 -14.02 8.68 20.43
C ALA A 600 -13.33 9.93 20.99
N LEU A 601 -13.63 11.08 20.40
CA LEU A 601 -13.15 12.38 20.84
C LEU A 601 -14.31 13.16 21.42
N ARG A 602 -14.05 13.91 22.50
CA ARG A 602 -14.97 14.90 23.04
C ARG A 602 -14.24 16.20 23.32
N LYS A 603 -14.84 17.32 23.01
CA LYS A 603 -14.34 18.63 23.36
C LYS A 603 -14.59 18.84 24.85
N LEU A 604 -13.62 19.43 25.55
CA LEU A 604 -13.78 19.81 26.94
C LEU A 604 -14.05 21.31 27.02
N SER A 605 -14.86 21.71 27.99
CA SER A 605 -15.13 23.13 28.28
C SER A 605 -13.89 23.88 28.77
N ASP A 606 -12.93 23.15 29.35
CA ASP A 606 -11.69 23.71 29.83
C ASP A 606 -10.73 23.97 28.66
N LYS A 607 -9.98 25.09 28.76
CA LYS A 607 -8.87 25.40 27.88
C LYS A 607 -7.54 25.03 28.55
N ASP A 608 -6.49 24.84 27.73
CA ASP A 608 -5.14 24.67 28.29
C ASP A 608 -4.59 25.99 28.84
N GLU A 609 -3.41 25.96 29.46
CA GLU A 609 -2.73 27.14 30.03
C GLU A 609 -2.39 28.27 29.03
N HIS A 610 -2.50 27.95 27.73
CA HIS A 610 -2.26 28.88 26.61
C HIS A 610 -3.56 29.28 25.91
N GLY A 611 -4.72 28.89 26.44
CA GLY A 611 -6.04 29.22 25.88
C GLY A 611 -6.48 28.33 24.72
N ASN A 612 -5.74 27.25 24.41
CA ASN A 612 -6.13 26.30 23.36
C ASN A 612 -7.27 25.38 23.83
N GLY A 613 -8.18 25.04 22.96
CA GLY A 613 -9.21 24.03 23.21
C GLY A 613 -8.61 22.63 23.46
N ILE A 614 -9.29 21.80 24.21
CA ILE A 614 -8.85 20.44 24.53
C ILE A 614 -9.85 19.43 23.96
N LEU A 615 -9.37 18.54 23.08
CA LEU A 615 -10.07 17.30 22.72
C LEU A 615 -9.55 16.14 23.56
N GLU A 616 -10.43 15.46 24.26
CA GLU A 616 -10.06 14.28 25.03
C GLU A 616 -10.47 13.01 24.32
N ARG A 617 -9.48 12.14 24.04
CA ARG A 617 -9.72 10.79 23.52
C ARG A 617 -10.12 9.87 24.66
N TYR A 618 -11.24 9.20 24.52
CA TYR A 618 -11.80 8.30 25.55
C TYR A 618 -12.35 7.02 24.89
N ASN A 619 -12.57 5.96 25.68
CA ASN A 619 -13.25 4.77 25.20
C ASN A 619 -14.77 5.03 25.17
N ALA A 620 -15.37 4.94 24.01
CA ALA A 620 -16.80 4.94 23.81
C ALA A 620 -17.35 3.50 23.83
N ASN A 621 -18.50 3.29 23.19
CA ASN A 621 -19.16 2.01 23.12
C ASN A 621 -18.53 1.07 22.08
N ALA A 622 -19.16 -0.09 21.92
CA ALA A 622 -18.84 -1.05 20.88
C ALA A 622 -19.37 -0.62 19.50
N ALA A 623 -18.77 -1.13 18.45
CA ALA A 623 -19.26 -1.00 17.09
C ALA A 623 -19.27 -2.37 16.38
N ASN A 624 -20.15 -2.51 15.38
CA ASN A 624 -20.23 -3.70 14.56
C ASN A 624 -20.18 -3.31 13.08
N VAL A 625 -19.41 -4.07 12.33
CA VAL A 625 -19.33 -3.97 10.87
C VAL A 625 -19.53 -5.36 10.29
N PHE A 626 -20.43 -5.48 9.31
CA PHE A 626 -20.69 -6.77 8.67
C PHE A 626 -21.16 -6.56 7.23
N GLY A 627 -20.93 -7.57 6.40
CA GLY A 627 -21.30 -7.48 5.00
C GLY A 627 -20.77 -8.62 4.14
N PHE A 628 -20.84 -8.36 2.83
CA PHE A 628 -20.39 -9.26 1.80
C PHE A 628 -19.48 -8.54 0.81
N ASN A 629 -18.42 -9.19 0.41
CA ASN A 629 -17.59 -8.83 -0.74
C ASN A 629 -17.83 -9.87 -1.84
N ILE A 630 -18.15 -9.43 -3.04
CA ILE A 630 -18.35 -10.30 -4.21
C ILE A 630 -17.46 -9.78 -5.31
N GLU A 631 -16.63 -10.63 -5.88
CA GLU A 631 -15.78 -10.31 -7.03
C GLU A 631 -15.93 -11.37 -8.12
N GLY A 632 -16.14 -10.93 -9.34
CA GLY A 632 -16.14 -11.78 -10.53
C GLY A 632 -15.00 -11.39 -11.47
N LYS A 633 -14.26 -12.38 -11.95
CA LYS A 633 -13.26 -12.23 -13.02
C LYS A 633 -13.66 -13.16 -14.16
N ALA A 634 -13.57 -12.67 -15.39
CA ALA A 634 -13.81 -13.46 -16.58
C ALA A 634 -12.81 -13.08 -17.69
N ALA A 635 -12.10 -14.07 -18.20
CA ALA A 635 -11.32 -13.96 -19.42
C ALA A 635 -12.09 -14.68 -20.53
N PHE A 636 -12.83 -13.91 -21.33
CA PHE A 636 -13.71 -14.47 -22.39
C PHE A 636 -12.89 -15.05 -23.54
N THR A 637 -11.75 -14.41 -23.80
CA THR A 637 -10.77 -14.81 -24.79
C THR A 637 -9.42 -14.24 -24.38
N SER A 638 -8.36 -14.54 -25.15
CA SER A 638 -7.05 -13.93 -24.89
C SER A 638 -7.02 -12.40 -25.11
N TRP A 639 -8.04 -11.81 -25.73
CA TRP A 639 -8.09 -10.39 -26.04
C TRP A 639 -9.10 -9.60 -25.20
N PHE A 640 -9.97 -10.25 -24.40
CA PHE A 640 -10.94 -9.57 -23.56
C PHE A 640 -11.01 -10.16 -22.15
N GLN A 641 -10.78 -9.30 -21.14
CA GLN A 641 -10.84 -9.60 -19.72
C GLN A 641 -11.77 -8.61 -19.01
N LEU A 642 -12.60 -9.11 -18.12
CA LEU A 642 -13.50 -8.34 -17.26
C LEU A 642 -13.27 -8.73 -15.81
N GLN A 643 -13.16 -7.75 -14.93
CA GLN A 643 -13.16 -7.92 -13.49
C GLN A 643 -14.14 -6.91 -12.89
N ALA A 644 -14.98 -7.33 -11.96
CA ALA A 644 -15.88 -6.47 -11.25
C ALA A 644 -16.02 -6.93 -9.79
N GLY A 645 -16.10 -5.97 -8.89
CA GLY A 645 -16.27 -6.23 -7.45
C GLY A 645 -17.30 -5.30 -6.84
N VAL A 646 -18.08 -5.83 -5.90
CA VAL A 646 -19.04 -5.06 -5.12
C VAL A 646 -18.95 -5.44 -3.64
N THR A 647 -19.07 -4.44 -2.79
CA THR A 647 -19.16 -4.59 -1.33
C THR A 647 -20.52 -4.10 -0.87
N LEU A 648 -21.21 -4.94 -0.12
CA LEU A 648 -22.46 -4.65 0.55
C LEU A 648 -22.23 -4.74 2.05
N GLN A 649 -22.43 -3.67 2.80
CA GLN A 649 -22.08 -3.63 4.22
C GLN A 649 -23.00 -2.76 5.06
N LYS A 650 -22.93 -2.97 6.40
CA LYS A 650 -23.49 -2.06 7.41
C LYS A 650 -22.47 -1.87 8.52
N SER A 651 -22.29 -0.60 8.92
CA SER A 651 -21.35 -0.19 9.99
C SER A 651 -22.11 0.69 10.98
N ARG A 652 -22.17 0.25 12.25
CA ARG A 652 -22.94 0.93 13.30
C ARG A 652 -22.28 0.83 14.66
N TYR A 653 -22.34 1.92 15.40
CA TYR A 653 -22.10 1.91 16.85
C TYR A 653 -23.25 1.20 17.57
N ARG A 654 -22.96 0.54 18.68
CA ARG A 654 -23.97 -0.12 19.50
C ARG A 654 -24.95 0.90 20.08
N ASN A 655 -24.41 2.01 20.57
CA ASN A 655 -25.17 3.19 21.03
C ASN A 655 -24.76 4.39 20.16
N ALA A 656 -25.68 5.34 19.98
CA ALA A 656 -25.38 6.56 19.27
C ALA A 656 -24.27 7.35 19.97
N ILE A 657 -23.30 7.83 19.22
CA ILE A 657 -22.19 8.65 19.70
C ILE A 657 -22.39 10.11 19.36
N GLU A 658 -21.77 10.97 20.15
CA GLU A 658 -21.63 12.37 19.89
C GLU A 658 -20.48 12.57 18.90
N TRP A 659 -20.76 13.19 17.76
CA TRP A 659 -19.77 13.51 16.74
C TRP A 659 -19.50 15.01 16.66
N ASP A 660 -20.44 15.81 17.19
CA ASP A 660 -20.32 17.24 17.41
C ASP A 660 -21.23 17.64 18.59
N GLU A 661 -20.84 18.65 19.38
CA GLU A 661 -21.57 19.08 20.60
C GLU A 661 -22.97 19.64 20.31
N GLU A 662 -23.13 20.32 19.18
CA GLU A 662 -24.35 20.97 18.76
C GLU A 662 -25.23 20.09 17.87
N ALA A 663 -24.75 18.86 17.51
CA ALA A 663 -25.45 17.97 16.61
C ALA A 663 -26.15 16.80 17.31
N PRO A 664 -27.23 16.25 16.74
CA PRO A 664 -27.83 15.01 17.23
C PRO A 664 -26.83 13.86 17.20
N LYS A 665 -26.84 13.01 18.25
CA LYS A 665 -26.02 11.79 18.29
C LYS A 665 -26.37 10.85 17.15
N GLU A 666 -25.38 10.19 16.57
CA GLU A 666 -25.54 9.30 15.41
C GLU A 666 -25.03 7.88 15.73
N GLN A 667 -25.79 6.89 15.26
CA GLN A 667 -25.44 5.47 15.41
C GLN A 667 -24.73 4.91 14.19
N ARG A 668 -24.93 5.47 13.01
CA ARG A 668 -24.24 5.05 11.78
C ARG A 668 -22.80 5.56 11.80
N MET A 669 -21.86 4.74 11.38
CA MET A 669 -20.50 5.21 11.16
C MET A 669 -20.47 6.13 9.95
N MET A 670 -19.86 7.30 10.12
CA MET A 670 -19.75 8.31 9.05
C MET A 670 -18.78 7.84 7.98
N ARG A 671 -18.89 8.41 6.78
CA ARG A 671 -18.06 8.15 5.60
C ARG A 671 -18.02 6.67 5.18
N THR A 672 -19.06 5.92 5.52
CA THR A 672 -19.14 4.48 5.28
C THR A 672 -20.38 4.17 4.43
N PRO A 673 -20.24 4.10 3.08
CA PRO A 673 -21.35 3.75 2.21
C PRO A 673 -21.75 2.28 2.42
N ASN A 674 -23.04 1.99 2.35
CA ASN A 674 -23.53 0.62 2.45
C ASN A 674 -23.22 -0.22 1.20
N THR A 675 -22.97 0.44 0.07
CA THR A 675 -22.67 -0.22 -1.21
C THR A 675 -21.59 0.57 -1.94
N TYR A 676 -20.55 -0.11 -2.38
CA TYR A 676 -19.53 0.44 -3.27
C TYR A 676 -18.91 -0.68 -4.09
N GLY A 677 -18.24 -0.33 -5.17
CA GLY A 677 -17.65 -1.32 -6.05
C GLY A 677 -16.87 -0.72 -7.21
N TYR A 678 -16.33 -1.61 -8.03
CA TYR A 678 -15.51 -1.24 -9.18
C TYR A 678 -15.69 -2.23 -10.32
N PHE A 679 -15.24 -1.84 -11.49
CA PHE A 679 -14.99 -2.77 -12.58
C PHE A 679 -13.76 -2.34 -13.40
N THR A 680 -13.14 -3.30 -14.08
CA THR A 680 -12.10 -3.08 -15.10
C THR A 680 -12.38 -4.01 -16.28
N ALA A 681 -12.40 -3.44 -17.47
CA ALA A 681 -12.50 -4.18 -18.74
C ALA A 681 -11.26 -3.89 -19.59
N HIS A 682 -10.61 -4.93 -20.07
CA HIS A 682 -9.36 -4.82 -20.82
C HIS A 682 -9.46 -5.55 -22.15
N PHE A 683 -9.06 -4.86 -23.23
CA PHE A 683 -9.14 -5.33 -24.60
C PHE A 683 -7.75 -5.28 -25.25
N THR A 684 -7.33 -6.38 -25.86
CA THR A 684 -6.09 -6.50 -26.63
C THR A 684 -6.37 -7.22 -27.96
N PRO A 685 -7.20 -6.61 -28.85
CA PRO A 685 -7.72 -7.29 -30.03
C PRO A 685 -6.64 -7.59 -31.07
N VAL A 686 -5.57 -6.79 -31.10
CA VAL A 686 -4.43 -6.94 -32.01
C VAL A 686 -3.12 -6.72 -31.25
N ARG A 687 -2.05 -7.29 -31.77
CA ARG A 687 -0.72 -7.17 -31.15
C ARG A 687 -0.28 -5.70 -31.05
N GLY A 688 0.20 -5.32 -29.86
CA GLY A 688 0.67 -3.97 -29.56
C GLY A 688 -0.44 -2.97 -29.17
N PHE A 689 -1.71 -3.20 -29.51
CA PHE A 689 -2.80 -2.33 -29.12
C PHE A 689 -3.52 -2.83 -27.88
N SER A 690 -3.81 -1.93 -26.96
CA SER A 690 -4.66 -2.20 -25.80
C SER A 690 -5.62 -1.05 -25.50
N ALA A 691 -6.81 -1.40 -25.04
CA ALA A 691 -7.80 -0.47 -24.55
C ALA A 691 -8.29 -0.94 -23.18
N SER A 692 -8.46 -0.02 -22.24
CA SER A 692 -8.98 -0.31 -20.90
C SER A 692 -10.11 0.64 -20.55
N LEU A 693 -11.15 0.10 -19.93
CA LEU A 693 -12.25 0.83 -19.34
C LEU A 693 -12.32 0.43 -17.87
N SER A 694 -12.38 1.40 -16.98
CA SER A 694 -12.51 1.14 -15.55
C SER A 694 -13.45 2.13 -14.88
N GLY A 695 -14.10 1.71 -13.81
CA GLY A 695 -15.03 2.58 -13.10
C GLY A 695 -15.14 2.22 -11.63
N ASN A 696 -15.52 3.23 -10.84
CA ASN A 696 -15.77 3.10 -9.41
C ASN A 696 -17.15 3.65 -9.08
N TYR A 697 -17.91 2.90 -8.29
CA TYR A 697 -19.17 3.28 -7.73
C TYR A 697 -19.06 3.46 -6.21
N THR A 698 -19.52 4.61 -5.71
CA THR A 698 -19.66 4.88 -4.27
C THR A 698 -21.12 5.25 -4.00
N GLY A 699 -21.80 4.42 -3.22
CA GLY A 699 -23.18 4.66 -2.82
C GLY A 699 -23.30 5.79 -1.80
N SER A 700 -24.55 6.17 -1.49
CA SER A 700 -24.85 7.16 -0.45
C SER A 700 -24.25 6.75 0.89
N MET A 701 -23.69 7.73 1.59
CA MET A 701 -23.13 7.57 2.95
C MET A 701 -23.51 8.79 3.81
N LEU A 702 -23.33 8.64 5.11
CA LEU A 702 -23.49 9.74 6.05
C LEU A 702 -22.16 10.47 6.22
N VAL A 703 -22.17 11.80 6.16
CA VAL A 703 -21.02 12.65 6.45
C VAL A 703 -21.40 13.76 7.41
N GLY A 704 -20.50 14.12 8.31
CA GLY A 704 -20.66 15.31 9.14
C GLY A 704 -20.32 16.56 8.32
N HIS A 705 -21.10 17.62 8.47
CA HIS A 705 -20.86 18.94 7.96
C HIS A 705 -20.81 19.88 9.16
N ALA A 706 -19.62 20.34 9.50
CA ALA A 706 -19.41 21.25 10.61
C ALA A 706 -19.94 22.65 10.27
N LYS A 707 -20.17 23.46 11.28
CA LYS A 707 -20.57 24.85 11.10
C LYS A 707 -19.53 25.61 10.26
N GLY A 708 -19.98 26.27 9.21
CA GLY A 708 -19.10 26.96 8.24
C GLY A 708 -19.90 27.77 7.24
N SER A 709 -19.33 27.99 6.04
CA SER A 709 -19.97 28.77 4.96
C SER A 709 -21.22 28.11 4.38
N GLY A 710 -21.33 26.79 4.47
CA GLY A 710 -22.45 26.03 3.94
C GLY A 710 -23.61 25.86 4.89
N VAL A 711 -23.36 25.86 6.20
CA VAL A 711 -24.40 25.61 7.23
C VAL A 711 -24.15 26.45 8.49
N SER A 712 -25.25 26.90 9.13
CA SER A 712 -25.19 27.70 10.36
C SER A 712 -25.02 26.86 11.65
N ALA A 713 -25.29 25.56 11.58
CA ALA A 713 -25.12 24.60 12.67
C ALA A 713 -24.67 23.24 12.11
N PRO A 714 -23.95 22.42 12.90
CA PRO A 714 -23.47 21.10 12.46
C PRO A 714 -24.63 20.20 12.07
N VAL A 715 -24.52 19.50 10.94
CA VAL A 715 -25.56 18.62 10.43
C VAL A 715 -24.96 17.35 9.83
N ALA A 716 -25.63 16.22 10.04
CA ALA A 716 -25.28 14.96 9.38
C ALA A 716 -26.00 14.85 8.03
N VAL A 717 -25.26 14.81 6.94
CA VAL A 717 -25.75 14.84 5.57
C VAL A 717 -25.68 13.45 4.95
N ASN A 718 -26.74 12.99 4.28
CA ASN A 718 -26.69 11.81 3.42
C ASN A 718 -26.26 12.24 2.02
N THR A 719 -25.11 11.74 1.58
CA THR A 719 -24.54 12.11 0.27
C THR A 719 -25.30 11.47 -0.89
N PRO A 720 -25.25 12.05 -2.09
CA PRO A 720 -25.62 11.31 -3.31
C PRO A 720 -24.65 10.16 -3.58
N ALA A 721 -25.01 9.27 -4.50
CA ALA A 721 -24.11 8.26 -5.03
C ALA A 721 -23.29 8.83 -6.17
N PHE A 722 -22.07 8.30 -6.36
CA PHE A 722 -21.15 8.69 -7.43
C PHE A 722 -20.74 7.49 -8.28
N PHE A 723 -20.58 7.74 -9.57
CA PHE A 723 -20.00 6.79 -10.51
C PHE A 723 -18.98 7.51 -11.38
N THR A 724 -17.72 7.08 -11.27
CA THR A 724 -16.64 7.56 -12.14
C THR A 724 -16.29 6.51 -13.18
N LEU A 725 -16.02 6.96 -14.41
CA LEU A 725 -15.63 6.12 -15.52
C LEU A 725 -14.30 6.64 -16.11
N ASN A 726 -13.35 5.74 -16.33
CA ASN A 726 -12.03 6.05 -16.92
C ASN A 726 -11.81 5.21 -18.15
N ALA A 727 -11.14 5.78 -19.17
CA ALA A 727 -10.76 5.10 -20.39
C ALA A 727 -9.30 5.36 -20.73
N LYS A 728 -8.59 4.32 -21.17
CA LYS A 728 -7.18 4.38 -21.61
C LYS A 728 -7.01 3.59 -22.91
N LEU A 729 -6.23 4.15 -23.83
CA LEU A 729 -5.73 3.49 -25.03
C LEU A 729 -4.21 3.47 -24.98
N ALA A 730 -3.59 2.39 -25.43
CA ALA A 730 -2.14 2.31 -25.55
C ALA A 730 -1.73 1.52 -26.80
N TYR A 731 -0.59 1.89 -27.37
CA TYR A 731 0.01 1.18 -28.48
C TYR A 731 1.53 1.02 -28.29
N ASP A 732 2.03 -0.21 -28.44
CA ASP A 732 3.43 -0.60 -28.30
C ASP A 732 4.11 -0.67 -29.68
N PHE A 733 5.05 0.24 -29.92
CA PHE A 733 5.92 0.25 -31.08
C PHE A 733 7.22 -0.51 -30.75
N LYS A 734 7.63 -1.43 -31.60
CA LYS A 734 8.98 -1.98 -31.58
C LYS A 734 9.86 -1.06 -32.41
N LEU A 735 10.82 -0.37 -31.78
CA LEU A 735 11.68 0.59 -32.48
C LEU A 735 12.91 -0.10 -33.09
N TYR A 736 13.76 -0.69 -32.28
CA TYR A 736 15.00 -1.34 -32.70
C TYR A 736 15.40 -2.42 -31.69
N ASN A 737 15.77 -3.63 -32.15
CA ASN A 737 16.14 -4.77 -31.31
C ASN A 737 15.18 -4.98 -30.12
N GLN A 738 15.60 -4.68 -28.91
CA GLN A 738 14.84 -4.85 -27.66
C GLN A 738 14.09 -3.59 -27.24
N ILE A 739 14.31 -2.43 -27.89
CA ILE A 739 13.72 -1.16 -27.50
C ILE A 739 12.24 -1.11 -27.92
N LYS A 740 11.38 -0.88 -26.93
CA LYS A 740 9.93 -0.70 -27.11
C LYS A 740 9.56 0.72 -26.72
N LEU A 741 8.69 1.36 -27.52
CA LEU A 741 8.04 2.63 -27.19
C LEU A 741 6.54 2.38 -27.07
N GLN A 742 5.97 2.61 -25.91
CA GLN A 742 4.53 2.66 -25.72
C GLN A 742 4.07 4.11 -25.74
N VAL A 743 3.06 4.41 -26.52
CA VAL A 743 2.31 5.67 -26.48
C VAL A 743 0.93 5.37 -25.92
N ASN A 744 0.48 6.17 -24.97
CA ASN A 744 -0.84 6.00 -24.36
C ASN A 744 -1.57 7.34 -24.22
N CYS A 745 -2.89 7.29 -24.20
CA CYS A 745 -3.75 8.42 -23.94
C CYS A 745 -5.05 7.96 -23.30
N GLY A 746 -5.77 8.90 -22.70
CA GLY A 746 -7.04 8.53 -22.06
C GLY A 746 -7.72 9.67 -21.33
N ILE A 747 -8.78 9.31 -20.64
CA ILE A 747 -9.63 10.22 -19.88
C ILE A 747 -9.90 9.61 -18.51
N GLN A 748 -9.65 10.35 -17.46
CA GLN A 748 -10.12 10.04 -16.10
C GLN A 748 -11.40 10.78 -15.79
N ASN A 749 -12.29 10.15 -15.02
CA ASN A 749 -13.60 10.67 -14.65
C ASN A 749 -14.40 11.22 -15.85
N LEU A 750 -14.59 10.39 -16.89
CA LEU A 750 -15.36 10.72 -18.09
C LEU A 750 -16.76 11.21 -17.76
N THR A 751 -17.38 10.68 -16.72
CA THR A 751 -18.72 11.07 -16.21
C THR A 751 -18.75 12.45 -15.58
N ASP A 752 -17.59 13.04 -15.30
CA ASP A 752 -17.42 14.31 -14.58
C ASP A 752 -18.17 14.33 -13.24
N ALA A 753 -18.17 13.20 -12.55
CA ALA A 753 -18.82 13.05 -11.25
C ALA A 753 -18.07 13.89 -10.20
N PHE A 754 -18.78 14.69 -9.42
CA PHE A 754 -18.21 15.49 -8.34
C PHE A 754 -19.29 15.90 -7.33
N GLN A 755 -18.85 16.33 -6.16
CA GLN A 755 -19.68 16.94 -5.15
C GLN A 755 -20.13 18.34 -5.61
N ARG A 756 -21.46 18.61 -5.52
CA ARG A 756 -22.03 19.88 -6.00
C ARG A 756 -22.29 20.91 -4.90
N ASP A 757 -22.35 20.48 -3.67
CA ASP A 757 -22.59 21.26 -2.46
C ASP A 757 -21.32 21.47 -1.63
N LEU A 758 -20.20 21.72 -2.32
CA LEU A 758 -18.93 22.11 -1.69
C LEU A 758 -19.12 23.44 -0.95
N ASP A 759 -18.53 23.54 0.24
CA ASP A 759 -18.44 24.81 0.94
C ASP A 759 -17.51 25.77 0.20
N LYS A 760 -17.83 27.09 0.29
CA LYS A 760 -17.16 28.13 -0.45
C LYS A 760 -16.44 29.13 0.47
N GLY A 761 -15.39 29.73 -0.09
CA GLY A 761 -14.66 30.80 0.58
C GLY A 761 -13.79 30.35 1.75
N TRP A 762 -13.38 31.33 2.56
CA TRP A 762 -12.43 31.12 3.66
C TRP A 762 -13.04 30.40 4.86
N ASN A 763 -14.36 30.48 5.08
CA ASN A 763 -15.07 29.88 6.20
C ASN A 763 -15.64 28.49 5.86
N ARG A 764 -15.02 27.79 4.89
CA ARG A 764 -15.42 26.45 4.47
C ARG A 764 -15.08 25.38 5.53
N ASP A 765 -15.94 24.37 5.67
CA ASP A 765 -15.54 23.13 6.33
C ASP A 765 -14.65 22.32 5.37
N ALA A 766 -13.34 22.37 5.59
CA ALA A 766 -12.37 21.67 4.74
C ALA A 766 -12.58 20.16 4.72
N ASN A 767 -13.22 19.58 5.75
CA ASN A 767 -13.51 18.16 5.85
C ASN A 767 -14.82 17.77 5.16
N TYR A 768 -15.66 18.74 4.76
CA TYR A 768 -16.90 18.46 4.02
C TYR A 768 -16.60 18.22 2.54
N ILE A 769 -15.75 17.24 2.26
CA ILE A 769 -15.50 16.68 0.94
C ILE A 769 -15.80 15.18 0.97
N TYR A 770 -16.59 14.67 0.04
CA TYR A 770 -17.04 13.27 -0.01
C TYR A 770 -17.20 12.72 -1.43
N GLY A 771 -17.11 13.58 -2.43
CA GLY A 771 -17.17 13.21 -3.85
C GLY A 771 -15.79 12.97 -4.45
N PRO A 772 -15.74 12.53 -5.72
CA PRO A 772 -14.49 12.45 -6.47
C PRO A 772 -13.82 13.82 -6.57
N SER A 773 -12.56 13.92 -6.14
CA SER A 773 -11.77 15.16 -6.17
C SER A 773 -11.23 15.46 -7.57
N MET A 774 -10.83 14.41 -8.34
CA MET A 774 -10.33 14.56 -9.70
C MET A 774 -11.47 14.87 -10.68
N PRO A 775 -11.48 16.03 -11.37
CA PRO A 775 -12.46 16.33 -12.41
C PRO A 775 -12.20 15.48 -13.66
N ARG A 776 -13.07 15.61 -14.68
CA ARG A 776 -12.77 15.05 -16.00
C ARG A 776 -11.43 15.57 -16.50
N SER A 777 -10.48 14.65 -16.73
CA SER A 777 -9.09 14.98 -17.04
C SER A 777 -8.58 14.14 -18.20
N TRP A 778 -7.85 14.74 -19.11
CA TRP A 778 -7.28 14.08 -20.30
C TRP A 778 -5.79 13.90 -20.10
N PHE A 779 -5.27 12.74 -20.48
CA PHE A 779 -3.83 12.49 -20.40
C PHE A 779 -3.26 11.92 -21.69
N ILE A 780 -2.00 12.20 -21.89
CA ILE A 780 -1.15 11.56 -22.89
C ILE A 780 0.19 11.19 -22.24
N GLY A 781 0.70 10.01 -22.60
CA GLY A 781 1.97 9.54 -22.07
C GLY A 781 2.78 8.74 -23.06
N ALA A 782 4.06 8.66 -22.79
CA ALA A 782 5.01 7.83 -23.52
C ALA A 782 5.89 7.06 -22.51
N LYS A 783 6.20 5.79 -22.85
CA LYS A 783 7.07 4.91 -22.07
C LYS A 783 8.05 4.22 -23.01
N ILE A 784 9.34 4.39 -22.73
CA ILE A 784 10.41 3.68 -23.42
C ILE A 784 11.01 2.64 -22.49
N SER A 785 11.20 1.42 -23.00
CA SER A 785 11.79 0.31 -22.25
C SER A 785 12.79 -0.47 -23.09
N LEU A 786 13.86 -0.93 -22.41
CA LEU A 786 14.98 -1.70 -22.95
C LEU A 786 15.08 -3.03 -22.21
#